data_e9dc1bfca77fccba9e8b3092ea0eb440
#
_entry.id   e9dc1bfca77fccba9e8b3092ea0eb440
#
_cell.length_a   1.000
_cell.length_b   1.000
_cell.length_c   1.000
_cell.angle_alpha   90.00
_cell.angle_beta   90.00
_cell.angle_gamma   90.00
#
_symmetry.space_group_name_H-M   'P 1'
#
loop_
_entity.id
_entity.type
_entity.pdbx_description
1 polymer ?
#
loop_
_entity_poly.entity_id
_entity_poly.type
_entity_poly.pdbx_seq_one_letter_code
_entity_poly.pdbx_strand_id
1 'polypeptide(L)'
;MYDKNLEKEYYQICEERGYFEIDGNKTIQEKDKNFCIMMPPPNVTGVLHIGHALTFTLQDIMTRYKRMDGYKVLYQPGLDHAGIATQNVVEKQLLAQGIKKEELGREKFIEKVWEWKEQSGGKILDQMRTLGITPAWSRLRFTMDEGLANAVKKAFVELYDKRLIVRGNYMINWCTHDGALSDIEVEYKENKGKLYHIKYFLKDSDEFLVVATTRPETFFGDTAVMVHPDDERYTKFVGKEVILPISKKAIKIIADEHVEKEFGTGVVKVTPAHDMNDYEVGLRHNLEFISVFDEKGILNEHCLEFQGLERLEAREKIVAKLESLGFIEKIEEHNNQVGYCYRCNNVVEPYISKQWFVKKEIAQESIEKVALGESKFYPNHWINSFNAWMKDLRDWCISRQLWWGHQIPVYYCECSHEWASQHTPKACPKCQSQNFKQDEDVLDTWFSSGLWAMSTLGWGNENWGKDKIWSEKDLKDFYPNSLLITGFDILFFWVARMMFQSTNALHQLPFKDIYLHALVKDEQGRKMSKSLGNVIDPNESIKEYSADILRFTLALLAIQGRDIKLSNDKLLQVRNFTNKIYNATNYLLLNESKFEDLENITLHSELAKYIYTKFQTCVKDVRENLDNYRFNDAANTLYKFFWDDFCDWGIELSKAEKSSVKELGSIFKEALKLLNPFMPFISEYLYHKLSDTELK
;
A
#
# COMPACT_ATOMS: atom_id res chain seq x y z
N MET A 1 16.08 -12.15 35.32
CA MET A 1 15.44 -12.08 33.99
C MET A 1 15.09 -10.63 33.74
N TYR A 2 15.29 -10.13 32.54
CA TYR A 2 14.95 -8.78 32.16
C TYR A 2 13.43 -8.50 32.37
N ASP A 3 13.09 -7.39 33.02
CA ASP A 3 11.70 -6.99 33.23
C ASP A 3 11.20 -6.18 32.01
N LYS A 4 10.42 -6.80 31.16
CA LYS A 4 9.83 -6.16 29.97
C LYS A 4 8.88 -5.02 30.29
N ASN A 5 8.39 -4.86 31.51
CA ASN A 5 7.56 -3.73 31.88
C ASN A 5 8.32 -2.39 31.82
N LEU A 6 9.67 -2.44 31.93
CA LEU A 6 10.53 -1.26 31.77
C LEU A 6 10.52 -0.70 30.35
N GLU A 7 10.14 -1.47 29.32
CA GLU A 7 10.08 -1.00 27.95
C GLU A 7 9.15 0.21 27.80
N LYS A 8 7.98 0.15 28.42
CA LYS A 8 7.02 1.25 28.40
C LYS A 8 7.55 2.50 29.12
N GLU A 9 8.18 2.33 30.27
CA GLU A 9 8.73 3.43 31.06
C GLU A 9 9.88 4.11 30.27
N TYR A 10 10.81 3.36 29.73
CA TYR A 10 11.92 3.87 28.95
C TYR A 10 11.44 4.61 27.70
N TYR A 11 10.46 4.05 27.00
CA TYR A 11 9.88 4.71 25.86
C TYR A 11 9.28 6.07 26.23
N GLN A 12 8.47 6.11 27.27
CA GLN A 12 7.81 7.32 27.73
C GLN A 12 8.84 8.42 28.12
N ILE A 13 9.89 8.07 28.86
CA ILE A 13 10.95 9.00 29.22
C ILE A 13 11.61 9.59 27.96
N CYS A 14 11.91 8.76 26.98
CA CYS A 14 12.54 9.22 25.74
C CYS A 14 11.62 10.12 24.90
N GLU A 15 10.31 9.79 24.82
CA GLU A 15 9.31 10.61 24.14
C GLU A 15 9.14 11.99 24.83
N GLU A 16 8.98 12.02 26.15
CA GLU A 16 8.84 13.25 26.94
C GLU A 16 10.06 14.19 26.84
N ARG A 17 11.25 13.60 26.66
CA ARG A 17 12.49 14.39 26.45
C ARG A 17 12.69 14.85 25.02
N GLY A 18 11.82 14.46 24.10
CA GLY A 18 11.91 14.85 22.71
C GLY A 18 13.08 14.20 21.95
N TYR A 19 13.60 13.04 22.41
CA TYR A 19 14.72 12.36 21.73
C TYR A 19 14.36 11.85 20.34
N PHE A 20 13.07 11.72 20.03
CA PHE A 20 12.58 11.26 18.73
C PHE A 20 12.40 12.41 17.73
N GLU A 21 12.40 13.65 18.21
CA GLU A 21 12.22 14.83 17.38
C GLU A 21 13.45 15.14 16.52
N ILE A 22 13.27 16.02 15.53
CA ILE A 22 14.33 16.39 14.58
C ILE A 22 15.61 16.87 15.28
N ASP A 23 15.46 17.61 16.38
CA ASP A 23 16.57 18.12 17.18
C ASP A 23 16.91 17.24 18.40
N GLY A 24 16.36 16.02 18.47
CA GLY A 24 16.51 15.12 19.62
C GLY A 24 17.95 14.69 19.90
N ASN A 25 18.81 14.67 18.89
CA ASN A 25 20.24 14.38 19.00
C ASN A 25 21.13 15.59 18.71
N LYS A 26 20.65 16.80 18.99
CA LYS A 26 21.27 18.07 18.63
C LYS A 26 22.73 18.21 19.02
N THR A 27 23.14 17.59 20.12
CA THR A 27 24.52 17.64 20.62
C THR A 27 25.54 16.89 19.75
N ILE A 28 25.09 15.96 18.93
CA ILE A 28 25.93 15.13 18.05
C ILE A 28 25.65 15.32 16.56
N GLN A 29 24.68 16.21 16.22
CA GLN A 29 24.35 16.48 14.82
C GLN A 29 25.53 17.14 14.09
N GLU A 30 25.88 16.55 12.94
CA GLU A 30 26.84 17.15 12.02
C GLU A 30 26.13 18.06 11.03
N LYS A 31 26.77 19.17 10.67
CA LYS A 31 26.25 20.12 9.69
C LYS A 31 26.04 19.43 8.34
N ASP A 32 24.90 19.73 7.72
CA ASP A 32 24.52 19.25 6.37
C ASP A 32 24.29 17.72 6.23
N LYS A 33 24.30 16.96 7.33
CA LYS A 33 23.89 15.55 7.35
C LYS A 33 22.41 15.42 7.69
N ASN A 34 21.55 15.37 6.66
CA ASN A 34 20.12 15.18 6.83
C ASN A 34 19.69 13.78 6.39
N PHE A 35 18.78 13.18 7.15
CA PHE A 35 18.17 11.90 6.81
C PHE A 35 16.66 11.97 7.02
N CYS A 36 15.90 11.64 5.99
CA CYS A 36 14.44 11.61 6.05
C CYS A 36 13.94 10.25 5.62
N ILE A 37 13.05 9.67 6.42
CA ILE A 37 12.31 8.47 6.11
C ILE A 37 10.83 8.69 6.42
N MET A 38 9.96 8.26 5.52
CA MET A 38 8.52 8.37 5.68
C MET A 38 7.92 7.04 6.09
N MET A 39 7.03 7.11 7.06
CA MET A 39 6.19 5.99 7.40
C MET A 39 5.12 5.80 6.31
N PRO A 40 4.92 4.58 5.75
CA PRO A 40 3.67 4.28 5.08
C PRO A 40 2.53 4.48 6.07
N PRO A 41 1.65 5.47 5.86
CA PRO A 41 0.63 5.80 6.86
C PRO A 41 -0.37 4.66 6.96
N PRO A 42 -0.52 4.00 8.14
CA PRO A 42 -1.48 2.92 8.28
C PRO A 42 -2.90 3.40 8.08
N ASN A 43 -3.70 2.55 7.46
CA ASN A 43 -5.13 2.76 7.28
C ASN A 43 -5.88 2.71 8.62
N VAL A 44 -6.76 3.69 8.88
CA VAL A 44 -7.58 3.72 10.09
C VAL A 44 -8.75 2.71 10.07
N THR A 45 -8.47 1.49 9.60
CA THR A 45 -9.45 0.42 9.41
C THR A 45 -9.48 -0.61 10.54
N GLY A 46 -8.59 -0.47 11.53
CA GLY A 46 -8.50 -1.42 12.65
C GLY A 46 -7.20 -1.28 13.42
N VAL A 47 -6.49 -2.39 13.57
CA VAL A 47 -5.23 -2.49 14.31
C VAL A 47 -4.08 -2.87 13.37
N LEU A 48 -2.85 -2.60 13.81
CA LEU A 48 -1.65 -3.02 13.09
C LEU A 48 -1.53 -4.56 13.09
N HIS A 49 -0.98 -5.08 12.03
CA HIS A 49 -0.59 -6.49 11.92
C HIS A 49 0.93 -6.62 11.78
N ILE A 50 1.43 -7.83 11.82
CA ILE A 50 2.87 -8.13 11.83
C ILE A 50 3.63 -7.56 10.62
N GLY A 51 3.00 -7.39 9.47
CA GLY A 51 3.60 -6.73 8.30
C GLY A 51 3.92 -5.26 8.57
N HIS A 52 3.04 -4.53 9.26
CA HIS A 52 3.33 -3.16 9.72
C HIS A 52 4.49 -3.15 10.72
N ALA A 53 4.49 -4.11 11.67
CA ALA A 53 5.58 -4.22 12.65
C ALA A 53 6.93 -4.44 11.98
N LEU A 54 7.00 -5.23 10.90
CA LEU A 54 8.20 -5.40 10.09
C LEU A 54 8.65 -4.07 9.49
N THR A 55 7.77 -3.41 8.72
CA THR A 55 8.07 -2.13 8.06
C THR A 55 8.61 -1.11 9.06
N PHE A 56 7.91 -0.91 10.17
CA PHE A 56 8.26 0.09 11.17
C PHE A 56 9.53 -0.26 11.93
N THR A 57 9.77 -1.55 12.20
CA THR A 57 11.02 -2.00 12.82
C THR A 57 12.22 -1.70 11.94
N LEU A 58 12.16 -2.02 10.64
CA LEU A 58 13.27 -1.74 9.71
C LEU A 58 13.51 -0.24 9.55
N GLN A 59 12.44 0.56 9.47
CA GLN A 59 12.54 2.03 9.45
C GLN A 59 13.18 2.57 10.72
N ASP A 60 12.77 2.08 11.87
CA ASP A 60 13.28 2.54 13.17
C ASP A 60 14.75 2.16 13.38
N ILE A 61 15.16 0.98 12.94
CA ILE A 61 16.58 0.58 12.93
C ILE A 61 17.43 1.59 12.18
N MET A 62 17.02 1.97 10.95
CA MET A 62 17.72 2.99 10.16
C MET A 62 17.70 4.36 10.82
N THR A 63 16.57 4.75 11.39
CA THR A 63 16.38 6.01 12.08
C THR A 63 17.32 6.14 13.28
N ARG A 64 17.37 5.12 14.15
CA ARG A 64 18.29 5.08 15.31
C ARG A 64 19.75 5.07 14.89
N TYR A 65 20.09 4.25 13.90
CA TYR A 65 21.43 4.19 13.34
C TYR A 65 21.89 5.57 12.84
N LYS A 66 21.08 6.23 12.02
CA LYS A 66 21.43 7.54 11.46
C LYS A 66 21.48 8.65 12.53
N ARG A 67 20.62 8.62 13.57
CA ARG A 67 20.74 9.55 14.72
C ARG A 67 22.07 9.36 15.45
N MET A 68 22.46 8.11 15.70
CA MET A 68 23.75 7.81 16.36
C MET A 68 24.95 8.20 15.49
N ASP A 69 24.79 8.19 14.16
CA ASP A 69 25.82 8.58 13.19
C ASP A 69 25.83 10.09 12.88
N GLY A 70 25.18 10.90 13.72
CA GLY A 70 25.22 12.35 13.68
C GLY A 70 24.31 13.02 12.65
N TYR A 71 23.39 12.29 12.03
CA TYR A 71 22.42 12.86 11.10
C TYR A 71 21.33 13.63 11.85
N LYS A 72 20.86 14.73 11.25
CA LYS A 72 19.58 15.35 11.56
C LYS A 72 18.48 14.48 10.93
N VAL A 73 17.69 13.82 11.77
CA VAL A 73 16.76 12.77 11.31
C VAL A 73 15.33 13.20 11.44
N LEU A 74 14.57 13.09 10.33
CA LEU A 74 13.11 13.13 10.32
C LEU A 74 12.56 11.75 10.01
N TYR A 75 11.96 11.09 11.00
CA TYR A 75 11.08 9.95 10.79
C TYR A 75 9.64 10.43 10.84
N GLN A 76 9.03 10.62 9.66
CA GLN A 76 7.70 11.23 9.49
C GLN A 76 6.59 10.22 9.79
N PRO A 77 5.80 10.42 10.86
CA PRO A 77 4.64 9.56 11.16
C PRO A 77 3.38 10.06 10.48
N GLY A 78 2.41 9.16 10.35
CA GLY A 78 1.07 9.51 9.89
C GLY A 78 0.07 8.37 9.88
N LEU A 79 -1.18 8.72 9.53
CA LEU A 79 -2.31 7.82 9.37
C LEU A 79 -3.01 8.12 8.05
N ASP A 80 -3.55 7.09 7.39
CA ASP A 80 -4.31 7.22 6.17
C ASP A 80 -5.82 7.06 6.42
N HIS A 81 -6.62 7.90 5.77
CA HIS A 81 -8.07 7.86 5.86
C HIS A 81 -8.71 6.64 5.18
N ALA A 82 -8.00 6.02 4.22
CA ALA A 82 -8.37 4.75 3.58
C ALA A 82 -9.81 4.67 3.06
N GLY A 83 -10.25 5.71 2.36
CA GLY A 83 -11.56 5.90 1.71
C GLY A 83 -12.56 4.75 1.78
N ILE A 84 -12.56 3.87 0.77
CA ILE A 84 -13.48 2.72 0.66
C ILE A 84 -13.41 1.83 1.92
N ALA A 85 -12.20 1.51 2.38
CA ALA A 85 -12.03 0.53 3.44
C ALA A 85 -12.58 1.03 4.79
N THR A 86 -12.35 2.30 5.13
CA THR A 86 -12.85 2.91 6.37
C THR A 86 -14.35 3.10 6.31
N GLN A 87 -14.88 3.57 5.16
CA GLN A 87 -16.32 3.69 4.96
C GLN A 87 -17.02 2.34 5.16
N ASN A 88 -16.52 1.26 4.55
CA ASN A 88 -17.11 -0.08 4.67
C ASN A 88 -17.07 -0.62 6.11
N VAL A 89 -16.03 -0.31 6.89
CA VAL A 89 -15.97 -0.70 8.31
C VAL A 89 -17.08 -0.02 9.10
N VAL A 90 -17.27 1.29 8.92
CA VAL A 90 -18.28 2.05 9.65
C VAL A 90 -19.69 1.67 9.19
N GLU A 91 -19.92 1.48 7.89
CA GLU A 91 -21.21 0.98 7.38
C GLU A 91 -21.60 -0.36 8.01
N LYS A 92 -20.67 -1.32 8.07
CA LYS A 92 -20.92 -2.63 8.71
C LYS A 92 -21.25 -2.50 10.19
N GLN A 93 -20.60 -1.59 10.91
CA GLN A 93 -20.89 -1.34 12.33
C GLN A 93 -22.27 -0.73 12.53
N LEU A 94 -22.67 0.22 11.68
CA LEU A 94 -24.00 0.83 11.72
C LEU A 94 -25.07 -0.18 11.36
N LEU A 95 -24.86 -0.99 10.32
CA LEU A 95 -25.79 -2.06 9.93
C LEU A 95 -25.99 -3.11 11.04
N ALA A 96 -24.93 -3.44 11.80
CA ALA A 96 -25.05 -4.32 12.97
C ALA A 96 -25.91 -3.71 14.09
N GLN A 97 -26.09 -2.39 14.10
CA GLN A 97 -26.98 -1.65 15.00
C GLN A 97 -28.37 -1.39 14.36
N GLY A 98 -28.62 -1.92 13.16
CA GLY A 98 -29.88 -1.72 12.43
C GLY A 98 -29.99 -0.35 11.74
N ILE A 99 -28.89 0.39 11.58
CA ILE A 99 -28.88 1.73 11.00
C ILE A 99 -28.28 1.66 9.59
N LYS A 100 -29.00 2.18 8.59
CA LYS A 100 -28.48 2.36 7.23
C LYS A 100 -27.88 3.77 7.06
N LYS A 101 -26.80 3.89 6.32
CA LYS A 101 -26.14 5.20 6.09
C LYS A 101 -27.06 6.22 5.42
N GLU A 102 -27.93 5.75 4.51
CA GLU A 102 -28.90 6.60 3.81
C GLU A 102 -29.89 7.26 4.75
N GLU A 103 -30.25 6.57 5.86
CA GLU A 103 -31.14 7.10 6.89
C GLU A 103 -30.49 8.18 7.73
N LEU A 104 -29.15 8.11 7.91
CA LEU A 104 -28.38 9.15 8.61
C LEU A 104 -28.16 10.40 7.75
N GLY A 105 -28.00 10.21 6.45
CA GLY A 105 -27.50 11.22 5.54
C GLY A 105 -25.98 11.44 5.62
N ARG A 106 -25.43 12.11 4.59
CA ARG A 106 -23.98 12.24 4.37
C ARG A 106 -23.23 12.87 5.57
N GLU A 107 -23.75 13.99 6.09
CA GLU A 107 -23.08 14.73 7.18
C GLU A 107 -22.92 13.89 8.45
N LYS A 108 -24.02 13.32 8.94
CA LYS A 108 -24.00 12.50 10.16
C LYS A 108 -23.20 11.21 9.98
N PHE A 109 -23.21 10.64 8.76
CA PHE A 109 -22.39 9.48 8.47
C PHE A 109 -20.89 9.84 8.54
N ILE A 110 -20.47 10.96 7.96
CA ILE A 110 -19.09 11.45 8.02
C ILE A 110 -18.66 11.70 9.48
N GLU A 111 -19.54 12.27 10.34
CA GLU A 111 -19.27 12.41 11.78
C GLU A 111 -18.96 11.05 12.43
N LYS A 112 -19.72 9.99 12.10
CA LYS A 112 -19.44 8.63 12.59
C LYS A 112 -18.12 8.07 12.11
N VAL A 113 -17.71 8.40 10.90
CA VAL A 113 -16.40 7.99 10.37
C VAL A 113 -15.27 8.72 11.11
N TRP A 114 -15.43 10.00 11.43
CA TRP A 114 -14.47 10.74 12.27
C TRP A 114 -14.35 10.16 13.68
N GLU A 115 -15.47 9.81 14.33
CA GLU A 115 -15.46 9.11 15.64
C GLU A 115 -14.67 7.80 15.56
N TRP A 116 -14.90 7.02 14.50
CA TRP A 116 -14.14 5.78 14.26
C TRP A 116 -12.65 6.04 14.05
N LYS A 117 -12.30 7.06 13.26
CA LYS A 117 -10.90 7.46 13.01
C LYS A 117 -10.17 7.77 14.30
N GLU A 118 -10.79 8.50 15.22
CA GLU A 118 -10.16 8.80 16.50
C GLU A 118 -9.92 7.53 17.33
N GLN A 119 -10.88 6.62 17.39
CA GLN A 119 -10.74 5.36 18.12
C GLN A 119 -9.68 4.43 17.50
N SER A 120 -9.77 4.20 16.21
CA SER A 120 -8.85 3.30 15.49
C SER A 120 -7.46 3.89 15.41
N GLY A 121 -7.34 5.19 15.10
CA GLY A 121 -6.07 5.90 15.06
C GLY A 121 -5.34 5.89 16.40
N GLY A 122 -6.05 6.14 17.51
CA GLY A 122 -5.48 6.06 18.86
C GLY A 122 -4.86 4.68 19.15
N LYS A 123 -5.56 3.60 18.84
CA LYS A 123 -5.06 2.23 19.00
C LYS A 123 -3.81 1.95 18.17
N ILE A 124 -3.78 2.42 16.92
CA ILE A 124 -2.63 2.27 16.02
C ILE A 124 -1.41 2.99 16.59
N LEU A 125 -1.57 4.22 17.06
CA LEU A 125 -0.48 5.01 17.66
C LEU A 125 0.05 4.38 18.95
N ASP A 126 -0.82 3.78 19.76
CA ASP A 126 -0.40 3.04 20.96
C ASP A 126 0.36 1.75 20.62
N GLN A 127 -0.05 1.04 19.56
CA GLN A 127 0.69 -0.12 19.06
C GLN A 127 2.09 0.27 18.54
N MET A 128 2.22 1.40 17.88
CA MET A 128 3.52 1.93 17.43
C MET A 128 4.45 2.22 18.62
N ARG A 129 3.92 2.85 19.69
CA ARG A 129 4.67 3.09 20.93
C ARG A 129 5.08 1.79 21.58
N THR A 130 4.18 0.83 21.66
CA THR A 130 4.44 -0.51 22.23
C THR A 130 5.55 -1.25 21.45
N LEU A 131 5.61 -1.07 20.13
CA LEU A 131 6.69 -1.63 19.29
C LEU A 131 8.03 -0.92 19.50
N GLY A 132 8.03 0.25 20.13
CA GLY A 132 9.24 1.01 20.45
C GLY A 132 9.83 1.78 19.27
N ILE A 133 9.02 2.12 18.25
CA ILE A 133 9.48 2.95 17.13
C ILE A 133 9.55 4.43 17.53
N THR A 134 10.41 5.18 16.88
CA THR A 134 10.78 6.54 17.29
C THR A 134 10.52 7.61 16.23
N PRO A 135 9.27 7.74 15.74
CA PRO A 135 8.96 8.83 14.82
C PRO A 135 8.94 10.18 15.55
N ALA A 136 9.07 11.26 14.80
CA ALA A 136 8.90 12.61 15.31
C ALA A 136 7.40 12.85 15.59
N TRP A 137 6.94 12.56 16.81
CA TRP A 137 5.52 12.59 17.16
C TRP A 137 4.88 13.97 17.01
N SER A 138 5.63 15.05 17.19
CA SER A 138 5.17 16.41 16.92
C SER A 138 4.82 16.64 15.45
N ARG A 139 5.26 15.75 14.56
CA ARG A 139 5.05 15.79 13.11
C ARG A 139 3.94 14.84 12.63
N LEU A 140 3.16 14.26 13.54
CA LEU A 140 2.07 13.36 13.19
C LEU A 140 1.07 14.02 12.24
N ARG A 141 0.78 13.35 11.13
CA ARG A 141 -0.15 13.81 10.09
C ARG A 141 -1.26 12.80 9.83
N PHE A 142 -2.35 13.31 9.31
CA PHE A 142 -3.46 12.52 8.81
C PHE A 142 -3.77 12.96 7.38
N THR A 143 -3.96 12.01 6.45
CA THR A 143 -4.14 12.33 5.03
C THR A 143 -5.32 13.27 4.73
N MET A 144 -6.28 13.44 5.66
CA MET A 144 -7.38 14.39 5.56
C MET A 144 -7.27 15.57 6.51
N ASP A 145 -6.10 15.80 7.14
CA ASP A 145 -5.91 17.06 7.88
C ASP A 145 -5.98 18.28 6.94
N GLU A 146 -6.22 19.46 7.50
CA GLU A 146 -6.44 20.67 6.70
C GLU A 146 -5.27 20.96 5.75
N GLY A 147 -4.05 20.76 6.20
CA GLY A 147 -2.86 21.02 5.41
C GLY A 147 -2.72 20.08 4.22
N LEU A 148 -2.89 18.79 4.45
CA LEU A 148 -2.85 17.79 3.37
C LEU A 148 -4.05 17.93 2.43
N ALA A 149 -5.22 18.28 2.95
CA ALA A 149 -6.40 18.56 2.12
C ALA A 149 -6.15 19.75 1.16
N ASN A 150 -5.46 20.79 1.60
CA ASN A 150 -5.06 21.92 0.74
C ASN A 150 -4.06 21.47 -0.35
N ALA A 151 -3.08 20.64 0.01
CA ALA A 151 -2.14 20.06 -0.96
C ALA A 151 -2.85 19.20 -2.01
N VAL A 152 -3.84 18.41 -1.62
CA VAL A 152 -4.67 17.60 -2.53
C VAL A 152 -5.42 18.50 -3.53
N LYS A 153 -6.07 19.55 -3.04
CA LYS A 153 -6.79 20.51 -3.91
C LYS A 153 -5.83 21.21 -4.88
N LYS A 154 -4.66 21.64 -4.40
CA LYS A 154 -3.63 22.25 -5.24
C LYS A 154 -3.17 21.29 -6.33
N ALA A 155 -2.81 20.05 -5.98
CA ALA A 155 -2.38 19.04 -6.95
C ALA A 155 -3.45 18.78 -8.02
N PHE A 156 -4.71 18.64 -7.59
CA PHE A 156 -5.82 18.44 -8.51
C PHE A 156 -5.98 19.60 -9.50
N VAL A 157 -6.01 20.84 -9.00
CA VAL A 157 -6.20 22.03 -9.85
C VAL A 157 -5.03 22.20 -10.83
N GLU A 158 -3.78 22.03 -10.38
CA GLU A 158 -2.61 22.11 -11.27
C GLU A 158 -2.64 21.05 -12.38
N LEU A 159 -3.05 19.82 -12.07
CA LEU A 159 -3.19 18.74 -13.06
C LEU A 159 -4.38 18.98 -14.00
N TYR A 160 -5.48 19.53 -13.49
CA TYR A 160 -6.64 19.93 -14.29
C TYR A 160 -6.28 21.03 -15.30
N ASP A 161 -5.58 22.07 -14.86
CA ASP A 161 -5.15 23.18 -15.71
C ASP A 161 -4.14 22.70 -16.78
N LYS A 162 -3.28 21.75 -16.46
CA LYS A 162 -2.36 21.07 -17.39
C LYS A 162 -3.07 20.08 -18.33
N ARG A 163 -4.36 19.83 -18.17
CA ARG A 163 -5.16 18.82 -18.89
C ARG A 163 -4.64 17.39 -18.69
N LEU A 164 -3.95 17.15 -17.58
CA LEU A 164 -3.56 15.82 -17.11
C LEU A 164 -4.66 15.16 -16.26
N ILE A 165 -5.62 15.94 -15.77
CA ILE A 165 -6.88 15.43 -15.23
C ILE A 165 -8.00 15.78 -16.21
N VAL A 166 -8.77 14.76 -16.59
CA VAL A 166 -9.88 14.87 -17.54
C VAL A 166 -11.09 14.10 -17.04
N ARG A 167 -12.29 14.55 -17.47
CA ARG A 167 -13.54 13.84 -17.20
C ARG A 167 -14.10 13.28 -18.50
N GLY A 168 -14.49 12.00 -18.49
CA GLY A 168 -15.05 11.38 -19.70
C GLY A 168 -15.78 10.08 -19.43
N ASN A 169 -16.49 9.60 -20.44
CA ASN A 169 -17.10 8.28 -20.44
C ASN A 169 -16.07 7.26 -20.89
N TYR A 170 -15.69 6.39 -19.98
CA TYR A 170 -14.73 5.30 -20.25
C TYR A 170 -15.28 3.99 -19.76
N MET A 171 -14.84 2.91 -20.38
CA MET A 171 -15.00 1.58 -19.83
C MET A 171 -14.10 1.44 -18.60
N ILE A 172 -14.69 1.12 -17.45
CA ILE A 172 -14.00 0.99 -16.17
C ILE A 172 -14.38 -0.31 -15.46
N ASN A 173 -13.60 -0.67 -14.46
CA ASN A 173 -13.97 -1.70 -13.50
C ASN A 173 -14.99 -1.14 -12.50
N TRP A 174 -16.16 -1.74 -12.43
CA TRP A 174 -17.26 -1.30 -11.58
C TRP A 174 -17.64 -2.36 -10.55
N CYS A 175 -17.64 -1.98 -9.29
CA CYS A 175 -18.21 -2.78 -8.20
C CYS A 175 -19.61 -2.28 -7.91
N THR A 176 -20.61 -3.16 -7.94
CA THR A 176 -22.01 -2.80 -7.68
C THR A 176 -22.27 -2.30 -6.25
N HIS A 177 -21.30 -2.48 -5.34
CA HIS A 177 -21.33 -1.99 -3.97
C HIS A 177 -20.43 -0.75 -3.75
N ASP A 178 -19.18 -0.80 -4.24
CA ASP A 178 -18.16 0.22 -3.95
C ASP A 178 -18.00 1.26 -5.08
N GLY A 179 -18.66 1.07 -6.23
CA GLY A 179 -18.57 1.98 -7.38
C GLY A 179 -17.33 1.75 -8.25
N ALA A 180 -16.76 2.81 -8.78
CA ALA A 180 -15.61 2.78 -9.68
C ALA A 180 -14.34 2.29 -8.98
N LEU A 181 -13.61 1.40 -9.65
CA LEU A 181 -12.32 0.85 -9.21
C LEU A 181 -11.25 1.11 -10.28
N SER A 182 -10.02 1.30 -9.85
CA SER A 182 -8.85 1.24 -10.75
C SER A 182 -8.46 -0.21 -11.03
N ASP A 183 -7.68 -0.47 -12.09
CA ASP A 183 -7.28 -1.83 -12.50
C ASP A 183 -6.57 -2.60 -11.40
N ILE A 184 -5.75 -1.93 -10.58
CA ILE A 184 -5.01 -2.54 -9.48
C ILE A 184 -5.87 -2.87 -8.24
N GLU A 185 -7.12 -2.40 -8.18
CA GLU A 185 -8.08 -2.71 -7.12
C GLU A 185 -8.95 -3.94 -7.42
N VAL A 186 -8.68 -4.63 -8.54
CA VAL A 186 -9.37 -5.84 -8.98
C VAL A 186 -8.49 -7.06 -8.74
N GLU A 187 -8.98 -8.02 -7.95
CA GLU A 187 -8.32 -9.31 -7.72
C GLU A 187 -8.91 -10.37 -8.65
N TYR A 188 -8.09 -10.92 -9.54
CA TYR A 188 -8.53 -12.00 -10.42
C TYR A 188 -8.39 -13.35 -9.73
N LYS A 189 -9.47 -14.14 -9.74
CA LYS A 189 -9.52 -15.49 -9.16
C LYS A 189 -10.00 -16.48 -10.21
N GLU A 190 -9.38 -17.65 -10.19
CA GLU A 190 -9.87 -18.76 -11.02
C GLU A 190 -11.25 -19.19 -10.54
N ASN A 191 -12.19 -19.25 -11.48
CA ASN A 191 -13.57 -19.65 -11.25
C ASN A 191 -13.96 -20.80 -12.16
N LYS A 192 -14.59 -21.82 -11.58
CA LYS A 192 -15.23 -22.91 -12.34
C LYS A 192 -16.59 -22.43 -12.81
N GLY A 193 -16.64 -21.93 -14.02
CA GLY A 193 -17.84 -21.43 -14.67
C GLY A 193 -18.35 -22.35 -15.78
N LYS A 194 -19.22 -21.79 -16.60
CA LYS A 194 -19.76 -22.45 -17.78
C LYS A 194 -19.55 -21.58 -19.00
N LEU A 195 -19.32 -22.23 -20.14
CA LEU A 195 -19.28 -21.60 -21.45
C LEU A 195 -20.55 -21.99 -22.19
N TYR A 196 -21.33 -21.02 -22.59
CA TYR A 196 -22.61 -21.17 -23.25
C TYR A 196 -22.43 -20.91 -24.75
N HIS A 197 -22.74 -21.89 -25.58
CA HIS A 197 -22.73 -21.84 -27.03
C HIS A 197 -24.12 -21.48 -27.53
N ILE A 198 -24.31 -20.28 -28.08
CA ILE A 198 -25.62 -19.72 -28.46
C ILE A 198 -25.69 -19.55 -29.98
N LYS A 199 -26.79 -19.98 -30.58
CA LYS A 199 -27.08 -19.85 -32.02
C LYS A 199 -27.63 -18.48 -32.32
N TYR A 200 -26.95 -17.76 -33.19
CA TYR A 200 -27.42 -16.48 -33.76
C TYR A 200 -27.76 -16.74 -35.23
N PHE A 201 -29.05 -16.77 -35.55
CA PHE A 201 -29.53 -17.04 -36.90
C PHE A 201 -29.26 -15.85 -37.84
N LEU A 202 -28.82 -16.16 -39.06
CA LEU A 202 -28.72 -15.15 -40.11
C LEU A 202 -30.11 -14.62 -40.43
N LYS A 203 -30.20 -13.33 -40.71
CA LYS A 203 -31.44 -12.69 -41.08
C LYS A 203 -31.97 -13.31 -42.37
N ASP A 204 -33.25 -13.68 -42.36
CA ASP A 204 -33.96 -14.28 -43.49
C ASP A 204 -33.37 -15.65 -43.95
N SER A 205 -32.75 -16.43 -43.04
CA SER A 205 -32.13 -17.71 -43.32
C SER A 205 -32.22 -18.64 -42.12
N ASP A 206 -32.20 -19.96 -42.36
CA ASP A 206 -32.07 -20.99 -41.31
C ASP A 206 -30.62 -21.28 -40.93
N GLU A 207 -29.64 -20.67 -41.61
CA GLU A 207 -28.22 -20.73 -41.23
C GLU A 207 -27.97 -19.91 -39.95
N PHE A 208 -27.06 -20.39 -39.11
CA PHE A 208 -26.69 -19.69 -37.88
C PHE A 208 -25.19 -19.69 -37.66
N LEU A 209 -24.73 -18.72 -36.89
CA LEU A 209 -23.40 -18.65 -36.29
C LEU A 209 -23.52 -19.04 -34.82
N VAL A 210 -22.49 -19.71 -34.26
CA VAL A 210 -22.47 -20.08 -32.86
C VAL A 210 -21.46 -19.17 -32.15
N VAL A 211 -21.94 -18.39 -31.20
CA VAL A 211 -21.11 -17.58 -30.31
C VAL A 211 -20.94 -18.28 -28.97
N ALA A 212 -19.77 -18.19 -28.37
CA ALA A 212 -19.49 -18.74 -27.05
C ALA A 212 -19.28 -17.64 -26.02
N THR A 213 -19.95 -17.71 -24.88
CA THR A 213 -19.86 -16.68 -23.82
C THR A 213 -19.94 -17.30 -22.42
N THR A 214 -19.21 -16.74 -21.48
CA THR A 214 -19.36 -17.01 -20.05
C THR A 214 -20.40 -16.11 -19.37
N ARG A 215 -20.89 -15.07 -20.09
CA ARG A 215 -21.77 -14.02 -19.59
C ARG A 215 -23.03 -13.86 -20.48
N PRO A 216 -23.92 -14.86 -20.52
CA PRO A 216 -25.10 -14.82 -21.39
C PRO A 216 -26.06 -13.67 -21.05
N GLU A 217 -26.05 -13.14 -19.82
CA GLU A 217 -26.90 -12.00 -19.43
C GLU A 217 -26.58 -10.73 -20.18
N THR A 218 -25.39 -10.59 -20.76
CA THR A 218 -24.99 -9.38 -21.49
C THR A 218 -25.37 -9.37 -22.97
N PHE A 219 -25.87 -10.50 -23.53
CA PHE A 219 -26.10 -10.61 -24.96
C PHE A 219 -27.15 -9.63 -25.51
N PHE A 220 -28.05 -9.10 -24.67
CA PHE A 220 -28.99 -8.05 -25.06
C PHE A 220 -28.28 -6.73 -25.48
N GLY A 221 -27.05 -6.55 -25.04
CA GLY A 221 -26.18 -5.43 -25.39
C GLY A 221 -25.26 -5.69 -26.59
N ASP A 222 -25.39 -6.84 -27.25
CA ASP A 222 -24.59 -7.16 -28.44
C ASP A 222 -24.98 -6.20 -29.59
N THR A 223 -23.95 -5.63 -30.24
CA THR A 223 -24.15 -4.72 -31.37
C THR A 223 -23.46 -5.19 -32.64
N ALA A 224 -22.63 -6.21 -32.55
CA ALA A 224 -22.06 -6.94 -33.68
C ALA A 224 -21.69 -8.37 -33.30
N VAL A 225 -21.40 -9.16 -34.31
CA VAL A 225 -20.67 -10.42 -34.22
C VAL A 225 -19.39 -10.23 -35.04
N MET A 226 -18.24 -10.63 -34.52
CA MET A 226 -16.97 -10.51 -35.22
C MET A 226 -16.38 -11.87 -35.59
N VAL A 227 -15.72 -11.91 -36.74
CA VAL A 227 -14.96 -13.03 -37.27
C VAL A 227 -13.60 -12.54 -37.74
N HIS A 228 -12.62 -13.43 -37.79
CA HIS A 228 -11.30 -13.04 -38.32
C HIS A 228 -11.39 -12.76 -39.84
N PRO A 229 -10.77 -11.72 -40.39
CA PRO A 229 -10.84 -11.38 -41.81
C PRO A 229 -10.35 -12.50 -42.75
N ASP A 230 -9.39 -13.32 -42.31
CA ASP A 230 -8.82 -14.42 -43.08
C ASP A 230 -9.43 -15.78 -42.73
N ASP A 231 -10.58 -15.83 -42.02
CA ASP A 231 -11.24 -17.08 -41.73
C ASP A 231 -12.22 -17.45 -42.84
N GLU A 232 -11.80 -18.34 -43.74
CA GLU A 232 -12.58 -18.79 -44.93
C GLU A 232 -13.94 -19.38 -44.55
N ARG A 233 -14.12 -19.88 -43.34
CA ARG A 233 -15.41 -20.41 -42.85
C ARG A 233 -16.49 -19.33 -42.82
N TYR A 234 -16.11 -18.09 -42.52
CA TYR A 234 -17.04 -17.01 -42.16
C TYR A 234 -16.94 -15.77 -43.05
N THR A 235 -15.91 -15.60 -43.86
CA THR A 235 -15.76 -14.41 -44.75
C THR A 235 -16.97 -14.11 -45.61
N LYS A 236 -17.70 -15.14 -46.08
CA LYS A 236 -18.93 -15.01 -46.87
C LYS A 236 -20.09 -14.33 -46.11
N PHE A 237 -20.01 -14.25 -44.80
CA PHE A 237 -21.05 -13.68 -43.95
C PHE A 237 -20.75 -12.25 -43.53
N VAL A 238 -19.53 -11.77 -43.71
CA VAL A 238 -19.15 -10.40 -43.35
C VAL A 238 -20.03 -9.37 -44.07
N GLY A 239 -20.56 -8.43 -43.34
CA GLY A 239 -21.51 -7.42 -43.82
C GLY A 239 -22.97 -7.84 -43.81
N LYS A 240 -23.27 -9.14 -43.61
CA LYS A 240 -24.66 -9.61 -43.36
C LYS A 240 -25.08 -9.34 -41.91
N GLU A 241 -26.35 -9.66 -41.60
CA GLU A 241 -26.92 -9.50 -40.27
C GLU A 241 -27.30 -10.84 -39.67
N VAL A 242 -27.14 -10.92 -38.35
CA VAL A 242 -27.72 -12.00 -37.51
C VAL A 242 -28.79 -11.43 -36.60
N ILE A 243 -29.72 -12.28 -36.20
CA ILE A 243 -30.83 -11.93 -35.32
C ILE A 243 -30.50 -12.39 -33.90
N LEU A 244 -30.48 -11.51 -32.94
CA LEU A 244 -30.31 -11.84 -31.54
C LEU A 244 -31.49 -12.67 -31.03
N PRO A 245 -31.25 -13.74 -30.28
CA PRO A 245 -32.30 -14.49 -29.61
C PRO A 245 -33.17 -13.57 -28.73
N ILE A 246 -34.42 -13.95 -28.49
CA ILE A 246 -35.38 -13.27 -27.62
C ILE A 246 -35.69 -11.85 -28.07
N SER A 247 -34.68 -10.94 -28.14
CA SER A 247 -34.86 -9.51 -28.49
C SER A 247 -35.22 -9.28 -29.96
N LYS A 248 -34.90 -10.24 -30.85
CA LYS A 248 -35.10 -10.18 -32.31
C LYS A 248 -34.40 -8.98 -33.00
N LYS A 249 -33.44 -8.34 -32.31
CA LYS A 249 -32.64 -7.23 -32.86
C LYS A 249 -31.69 -7.79 -33.94
N ALA A 250 -31.62 -7.13 -35.10
CA ALA A 250 -30.62 -7.43 -36.12
C ALA A 250 -29.30 -6.73 -35.80
N ILE A 251 -28.18 -7.45 -35.84
CA ILE A 251 -26.81 -6.92 -35.64
C ILE A 251 -25.91 -7.38 -36.78
N LYS A 252 -24.88 -6.58 -37.11
CA LYS A 252 -23.98 -6.84 -38.23
C LYS A 252 -22.90 -7.86 -37.88
N ILE A 253 -22.47 -8.61 -38.89
CA ILE A 253 -21.25 -9.43 -38.86
C ILE A 253 -20.12 -8.56 -39.39
N ILE A 254 -19.08 -8.36 -38.58
CA ILE A 254 -17.90 -7.55 -38.89
C ILE A 254 -16.65 -8.42 -38.95
N ALA A 255 -15.62 -7.95 -39.62
CA ALA A 255 -14.29 -8.59 -39.64
C ALA A 255 -13.34 -7.81 -38.73
N ASP A 256 -12.66 -8.47 -37.80
CA ASP A 256 -11.68 -7.86 -36.91
C ASP A 256 -10.55 -8.85 -36.59
N GLU A 257 -9.29 -8.37 -36.66
CA GLU A 257 -8.10 -9.18 -36.39
C GLU A 257 -7.99 -9.61 -34.91
N HIS A 258 -8.79 -9.04 -34.02
CA HIS A 258 -8.86 -9.42 -32.60
C HIS A 258 -9.35 -10.86 -32.39
N VAL A 259 -10.08 -11.44 -33.37
CA VAL A 259 -10.61 -12.82 -33.29
C VAL A 259 -9.49 -13.84 -33.51
N GLU A 260 -9.32 -14.77 -32.58
CA GLU A 260 -8.44 -15.93 -32.75
C GLU A 260 -9.21 -17.04 -33.46
N LYS A 261 -8.78 -17.37 -34.69
CA LYS A 261 -9.47 -18.37 -35.56
C LYS A 261 -9.60 -19.75 -34.93
N GLU A 262 -8.60 -20.16 -34.17
CA GLU A 262 -8.50 -21.50 -33.57
C GLU A 262 -9.13 -21.56 -32.17
N PHE A 263 -9.58 -20.45 -31.62
CA PHE A 263 -10.19 -20.41 -30.32
C PHE A 263 -11.72 -20.52 -30.40
N GLY A 264 -12.30 -21.49 -29.69
CA GLY A 264 -13.74 -21.71 -29.64
C GLY A 264 -14.34 -22.00 -31.02
N THR A 265 -15.33 -21.20 -31.41
CA THR A 265 -15.98 -21.30 -32.73
C THR A 265 -15.31 -20.45 -33.81
N GLY A 266 -14.42 -19.56 -33.46
CA GLY A 266 -13.90 -18.48 -34.33
C GLY A 266 -14.89 -17.36 -34.60
N VAL A 267 -16.02 -17.36 -33.86
CA VAL A 267 -17.08 -16.35 -33.95
C VAL A 267 -17.28 -15.75 -32.56
N VAL A 268 -17.13 -14.45 -32.43
CA VAL A 268 -17.20 -13.76 -31.15
C VAL A 268 -18.30 -12.70 -31.18
N LYS A 269 -19.15 -12.71 -30.16
CA LYS A 269 -20.13 -11.63 -29.96
C LYS A 269 -19.40 -10.36 -29.49
N VAL A 270 -19.91 -9.19 -29.89
CA VAL A 270 -19.34 -7.91 -29.50
C VAL A 270 -20.35 -7.12 -28.65
N THR A 271 -19.99 -6.95 -27.36
CA THR A 271 -20.81 -6.23 -26.38
C THR A 271 -20.03 -5.01 -25.87
N PRO A 272 -19.96 -3.91 -26.61
CA PRO A 272 -19.04 -2.81 -26.33
C PRO A 272 -19.24 -2.14 -24.97
N ALA A 273 -20.42 -2.25 -24.37
CA ALA A 273 -20.70 -1.66 -23.06
C ALA A 273 -20.34 -2.59 -21.86
N HIS A 274 -19.93 -3.85 -22.10
CA HIS A 274 -19.76 -4.84 -21.03
C HIS A 274 -18.51 -5.71 -21.13
N ASP A 275 -17.58 -5.38 -22.04
CA ASP A 275 -16.29 -6.04 -22.16
C ASP A 275 -15.22 -5.03 -22.62
N MET A 276 -14.03 -5.09 -21.98
CA MET A 276 -12.93 -4.14 -22.26
C MET A 276 -12.42 -4.25 -23.69
N ASN A 277 -12.30 -5.48 -24.24
CA ASN A 277 -11.82 -5.68 -25.59
C ASN A 277 -12.90 -5.30 -26.61
N ASP A 278 -14.15 -5.65 -26.34
CA ASP A 278 -15.29 -5.30 -27.19
C ASP A 278 -15.50 -3.77 -27.24
N TYR A 279 -15.15 -3.06 -26.16
CA TYR A 279 -15.16 -1.59 -26.12
C TYR A 279 -14.24 -1.00 -27.20
N GLU A 280 -13.01 -1.51 -27.28
CA GLU A 280 -12.05 -1.07 -28.31
C GLU A 280 -12.51 -1.43 -29.74
N VAL A 281 -13.07 -2.64 -29.91
CA VAL A 281 -13.69 -3.05 -31.17
C VAL A 281 -14.85 -2.12 -31.53
N GLY A 282 -15.67 -1.78 -30.53
CA GLY A 282 -16.81 -0.86 -30.70
C GLY A 282 -16.38 0.52 -31.19
N LEU A 283 -15.28 1.06 -30.64
CA LEU A 283 -14.72 2.34 -31.08
C LEU A 283 -14.18 2.27 -32.52
N ARG A 284 -13.45 1.20 -32.88
CA ARG A 284 -12.86 1.03 -34.23
C ARG A 284 -13.93 0.88 -35.31
N HIS A 285 -15.02 0.18 -34.99
CA HIS A 285 -16.11 -0.10 -35.93
C HIS A 285 -17.30 0.84 -35.79
N ASN A 286 -17.20 1.89 -34.94
CA ASN A 286 -18.28 2.84 -34.67
C ASN A 286 -19.60 2.16 -34.32
N LEU A 287 -19.54 1.15 -33.41
CA LEU A 287 -20.72 0.42 -32.95
C LEU A 287 -21.49 1.19 -31.87
N GLU A 288 -22.73 0.83 -31.68
CA GLU A 288 -23.54 1.33 -30.56
C GLU A 288 -23.11 0.70 -29.23
N PHE A 289 -23.14 1.47 -28.15
CA PHE A 289 -22.80 1.04 -26.79
C PHE A 289 -24.08 0.92 -25.96
N ILE A 290 -24.57 -0.28 -25.76
CA ILE A 290 -25.82 -0.57 -25.06
C ILE A 290 -25.51 -1.19 -23.70
N SER A 291 -25.71 -0.42 -22.63
CA SER A 291 -25.65 -0.96 -21.26
C SER A 291 -26.92 -1.72 -20.94
N VAL A 292 -26.80 -2.94 -20.39
CA VAL A 292 -27.92 -3.82 -20.08
C VAL A 292 -28.29 -3.86 -18.60
N PHE A 293 -27.50 -3.24 -17.73
CA PHE A 293 -27.78 -3.10 -16.30
C PHE A 293 -27.33 -1.74 -15.77
N ASP A 294 -27.89 -1.35 -14.64
CA ASP A 294 -27.58 -0.13 -13.93
C ASP A 294 -26.34 -0.27 -13.01
N GLU A 295 -26.02 0.80 -12.28
CA GLU A 295 -24.89 0.85 -11.32
C GLU A 295 -24.97 -0.19 -10.21
N LYS A 296 -26.16 -0.72 -9.90
CA LYS A 296 -26.40 -1.77 -8.91
C LYS A 296 -26.36 -3.17 -9.51
N GLY A 297 -26.15 -3.29 -10.83
CA GLY A 297 -26.17 -4.56 -11.55
C GLY A 297 -27.58 -5.10 -11.80
N ILE A 298 -28.59 -4.24 -11.76
CA ILE A 298 -29.97 -4.59 -12.05
C ILE A 298 -30.25 -4.39 -13.53
N LEU A 299 -30.80 -5.41 -14.19
CA LEU A 299 -31.10 -5.38 -15.61
C LEU A 299 -32.13 -4.31 -15.94
N ASN A 300 -31.86 -3.57 -17.02
CA ASN A 300 -32.70 -2.46 -17.48
C ASN A 300 -33.70 -2.89 -18.59
N GLU A 301 -34.36 -1.90 -19.20
CA GLU A 301 -35.38 -2.08 -20.24
C GLU A 301 -34.92 -2.83 -21.50
N HIS A 302 -33.62 -2.79 -21.82
CA HIS A 302 -33.06 -3.54 -22.94
C HIS A 302 -33.18 -5.05 -22.78
N CYS A 303 -33.33 -5.52 -21.54
CA CYS A 303 -33.43 -6.95 -21.20
C CYS A 303 -34.87 -7.49 -21.20
N LEU A 304 -35.85 -6.73 -21.66
CA LEU A 304 -37.24 -7.13 -21.84
C LEU A 304 -37.86 -7.73 -20.56
N GLU A 305 -38.35 -8.99 -20.63
CA GLU A 305 -38.98 -9.70 -19.52
C GLU A 305 -38.06 -9.95 -18.31
N PHE A 306 -36.74 -9.77 -18.46
CA PHE A 306 -35.75 -9.91 -17.40
C PHE A 306 -35.40 -8.60 -16.70
N GLN A 307 -36.01 -7.47 -17.10
CA GLN A 307 -35.85 -6.17 -16.45
C GLN A 307 -36.14 -6.27 -14.95
N GLY A 308 -35.31 -5.61 -14.12
CA GLY A 308 -35.47 -5.55 -12.67
C GLY A 308 -34.82 -6.72 -11.92
N LEU A 309 -34.29 -7.72 -12.62
CA LEU A 309 -33.55 -8.82 -11.99
C LEU A 309 -32.07 -8.43 -11.76
N GLU A 310 -31.48 -8.98 -10.69
CA GLU A 310 -30.04 -8.88 -10.49
C GLU A 310 -29.32 -9.73 -11.56
N ARG A 311 -28.21 -9.24 -12.09
CA ARG A 311 -27.53 -9.79 -13.29
C ARG A 311 -27.14 -11.26 -13.18
N LEU A 312 -26.69 -11.73 -12.00
CA LEU A 312 -26.30 -13.13 -11.81
C LEU A 312 -27.50 -14.05 -11.67
N GLU A 313 -28.59 -13.58 -11.02
CA GLU A 313 -29.86 -14.26 -11.00
C GLU A 313 -30.48 -14.34 -12.40
N ALA A 314 -30.42 -13.24 -13.13
CA ALA A 314 -30.94 -13.14 -14.49
C ALA A 314 -30.23 -14.12 -15.45
N ARG A 315 -28.92 -14.33 -15.28
CA ARG A 315 -28.13 -15.29 -16.09
C ARG A 315 -28.78 -16.66 -16.16
N GLU A 316 -29.16 -17.22 -15.02
CA GLU A 316 -29.78 -18.54 -14.96
C GLU A 316 -31.14 -18.58 -15.68
N LYS A 317 -31.96 -17.54 -15.48
CA LYS A 317 -33.28 -17.44 -16.11
C LYS A 317 -33.19 -17.24 -17.63
N ILE A 318 -32.22 -16.43 -18.08
CA ILE A 318 -31.96 -16.22 -19.50
C ILE A 318 -31.49 -17.50 -20.17
N VAL A 319 -30.58 -18.25 -19.56
CA VAL A 319 -30.10 -19.52 -20.08
C VAL A 319 -31.27 -20.52 -20.22
N ALA A 320 -32.09 -20.68 -19.18
CA ALA A 320 -33.27 -21.55 -19.23
C ALA A 320 -34.23 -21.17 -20.35
N LYS A 321 -34.44 -19.87 -20.59
CA LYS A 321 -35.27 -19.38 -21.71
C LYS A 321 -34.65 -19.73 -23.07
N LEU A 322 -33.34 -19.49 -23.24
CA LEU A 322 -32.62 -19.80 -24.47
C LEU A 322 -32.66 -21.32 -24.78
N GLU A 323 -32.53 -22.18 -23.77
CA GLU A 323 -32.67 -23.63 -23.92
C GLU A 323 -34.08 -24.00 -24.38
N SER A 324 -35.10 -23.44 -23.71
CA SER A 324 -36.51 -23.75 -24.06
C SER A 324 -36.88 -23.32 -25.49
N LEU A 325 -36.19 -22.34 -26.05
CA LEU A 325 -36.38 -21.83 -27.40
C LEU A 325 -35.45 -22.51 -28.45
N GLY A 326 -34.55 -23.41 -28.00
CA GLY A 326 -33.63 -24.13 -28.88
C GLY A 326 -32.42 -23.35 -29.37
N PHE A 327 -32.10 -22.21 -28.74
CA PHE A 327 -30.95 -21.36 -29.09
C PHE A 327 -29.64 -21.86 -28.50
N ILE A 328 -29.63 -22.70 -27.46
CA ILE A 328 -28.41 -23.27 -26.89
C ILE A 328 -27.96 -24.47 -27.75
N GLU A 329 -26.72 -24.41 -28.26
CA GLU A 329 -26.09 -25.53 -28.97
C GLU A 329 -25.47 -26.50 -27.97
N LYS A 330 -24.71 -26.02 -27.01
CA LYS A 330 -24.13 -26.79 -25.90
C LYS A 330 -23.79 -25.88 -24.72
N ILE A 331 -23.62 -26.50 -23.55
CA ILE A 331 -23.07 -25.88 -22.35
C ILE A 331 -21.92 -26.77 -21.90
N GLU A 332 -20.76 -26.20 -21.64
CA GLU A 332 -19.58 -26.93 -21.15
C GLU A 332 -18.97 -26.27 -19.94
N GLU A 333 -18.30 -27.05 -19.10
CA GLU A 333 -17.52 -26.52 -17.99
C GLU A 333 -16.33 -25.72 -18.52
N HIS A 334 -16.09 -24.57 -17.96
CA HIS A 334 -15.01 -23.69 -18.39
C HIS A 334 -14.39 -22.97 -17.18
N ASN A 335 -13.07 -23.09 -17.06
CA ASN A 335 -12.33 -22.33 -16.07
C ASN A 335 -12.00 -20.95 -16.64
N ASN A 336 -12.40 -19.91 -15.95
CA ASN A 336 -12.14 -18.53 -16.33
C ASN A 336 -11.63 -17.71 -15.15
N GLN A 337 -10.93 -16.63 -15.46
CA GLN A 337 -10.52 -15.64 -14.47
C GLN A 337 -11.64 -14.61 -14.28
N VAL A 338 -12.11 -14.47 -13.05
CA VAL A 338 -13.14 -13.48 -12.69
C VAL A 338 -12.54 -12.44 -11.79
N GLY A 339 -12.78 -11.17 -12.12
CA GLY A 339 -12.35 -10.03 -11.30
C GLY A 339 -13.27 -9.83 -10.09
N TYR A 340 -12.67 -9.64 -8.93
CA TYR A 340 -13.37 -9.34 -7.68
C TYR A 340 -12.87 -8.03 -7.09
N CYS A 341 -13.77 -7.29 -6.48
CA CYS A 341 -13.40 -6.12 -5.70
C CYS A 341 -12.52 -6.53 -4.50
N TYR A 342 -11.34 -5.95 -4.41
CA TYR A 342 -10.35 -6.27 -3.37
C TYR A 342 -10.84 -5.97 -1.94
N ARG A 343 -11.95 -5.23 -1.77
CA ARG A 343 -12.51 -4.81 -0.47
C ARG A 343 -13.76 -5.57 -0.07
N CYS A 344 -14.77 -5.60 -0.92
CA CYS A 344 -16.05 -6.27 -0.61
C CYS A 344 -16.16 -7.68 -1.19
N ASN A 345 -15.24 -8.07 -2.06
CA ASN A 345 -15.21 -9.37 -2.75
C ASN A 345 -16.42 -9.62 -3.67
N ASN A 346 -17.12 -8.58 -4.10
CA ASN A 346 -18.14 -8.68 -5.14
C ASN A 346 -17.49 -8.83 -6.51
N VAL A 347 -18.19 -9.50 -7.43
CA VAL A 347 -17.78 -9.61 -8.83
C VAL A 347 -17.78 -8.22 -9.46
N VAL A 348 -16.65 -7.88 -10.07
CA VAL A 348 -16.45 -6.62 -10.77
C VAL A 348 -16.96 -6.72 -12.21
N GLU A 349 -17.66 -5.67 -12.66
CA GLU A 349 -18.22 -5.59 -13.99
C GLU A 349 -17.48 -4.53 -14.83
N PRO A 350 -17.13 -4.83 -16.08
CA PRO A 350 -16.84 -3.77 -17.06
C PRO A 350 -18.08 -2.91 -17.27
N TYR A 351 -17.95 -1.60 -17.06
CA TYR A 351 -19.09 -0.67 -17.09
C TYR A 351 -18.68 0.69 -17.64
N ILE A 352 -19.47 1.29 -18.51
CA ILE A 352 -19.22 2.62 -19.04
C ILE A 352 -19.77 3.66 -18.07
N SER A 353 -18.88 4.49 -17.54
CA SER A 353 -19.25 5.53 -16.61
C SER A 353 -18.47 6.83 -16.86
N LYS A 354 -19.08 7.95 -16.51
CA LYS A 354 -18.46 9.27 -16.61
C LYS A 354 -17.66 9.53 -15.34
N GLN A 355 -16.34 9.37 -15.43
CA GLN A 355 -15.43 9.43 -14.31
C GLN A 355 -14.31 10.44 -14.55
N TRP A 356 -13.55 10.74 -13.50
CA TRP A 356 -12.34 11.55 -13.55
C TRP A 356 -11.10 10.65 -13.67
N PHE A 357 -10.18 11.06 -14.55
CA PHE A 357 -8.96 10.31 -14.84
C PHE A 357 -7.71 11.17 -14.76
N VAL A 358 -6.65 10.63 -14.19
CA VAL A 358 -5.29 11.13 -14.39
C VAL A 358 -4.73 10.45 -15.63
N LYS A 359 -4.26 11.22 -16.58
CA LYS A 359 -3.66 10.75 -17.82
C LYS A 359 -2.31 10.07 -17.54
N LYS A 360 -2.04 8.96 -18.23
CA LYS A 360 -0.79 8.19 -18.10
C LYS A 360 0.47 9.00 -18.40
N GLU A 361 0.36 10.05 -19.19
CA GLU A 361 1.47 10.95 -19.55
C GLU A 361 2.12 11.61 -18.33
N ILE A 362 1.44 11.67 -17.17
CA ILE A 362 2.01 12.17 -15.91
C ILE A 362 3.26 11.38 -15.48
N ALA A 363 3.38 10.13 -15.89
CA ALA A 363 4.47 9.23 -15.50
C ALA A 363 5.76 9.41 -16.32
N GLN A 364 5.72 10.11 -17.45
CA GLN A 364 6.83 10.19 -18.40
C GLN A 364 8.13 10.68 -17.77
N GLU A 365 8.08 11.79 -17.03
CA GLU A 365 9.27 12.35 -16.37
C GLU A 365 9.85 11.40 -15.31
N SER A 366 9.00 10.67 -14.60
CA SER A 366 9.44 9.66 -13.61
C SER A 366 10.19 8.51 -14.26
N ILE A 367 9.69 8.02 -15.40
CA ILE A 367 10.34 6.94 -16.17
C ILE A 367 11.74 7.36 -16.59
N GLU A 368 11.88 8.57 -17.15
CA GLU A 368 13.15 9.12 -17.59
C GLU A 368 14.15 9.26 -16.43
N LYS A 369 13.72 9.82 -15.29
CA LYS A 369 14.58 10.01 -14.13
C LYS A 369 15.00 8.71 -13.46
N VAL A 370 14.12 7.70 -13.40
CA VAL A 370 14.47 6.36 -12.92
C VAL A 370 15.50 5.71 -13.85
N ALA A 371 15.34 5.86 -15.16
CA ALA A 371 16.33 5.36 -16.14
C ALA A 371 17.71 6.02 -16.00
N LEU A 372 17.75 7.28 -15.55
CA LEU A 372 19.00 8.00 -15.23
C LEU A 372 19.61 7.58 -13.86
N GLY A 373 18.92 6.75 -13.09
CA GLY A 373 19.42 6.26 -11.80
C GLY A 373 19.26 7.26 -10.64
N GLU A 374 18.35 8.24 -10.74
CA GLU A 374 18.09 9.22 -9.69
C GLU A 374 17.45 8.58 -8.43
N SER A 375 16.82 7.40 -8.58
CA SER A 375 16.35 6.56 -7.48
C SER A 375 16.85 5.13 -7.64
N LYS A 376 17.25 4.49 -6.53
CA LYS A 376 17.74 3.10 -6.52
C LYS A 376 16.77 2.18 -5.82
N PHE A 377 16.53 1.01 -6.39
CA PHE A 377 15.67 -0.03 -5.81
C PHE A 377 16.49 -1.11 -5.09
N TYR A 378 16.01 -1.52 -3.93
CA TYR A 378 16.59 -2.60 -3.11
C TYR A 378 15.50 -3.62 -2.76
N PRO A 379 15.66 -4.92 -3.15
CA PRO A 379 16.66 -5.42 -4.11
C PRO A 379 16.47 -4.85 -5.52
N ASN A 380 17.57 -4.77 -6.26
CA ASN A 380 17.61 -4.08 -7.56
C ASN A 380 16.67 -4.67 -8.63
N HIS A 381 16.28 -5.94 -8.53
CA HIS A 381 15.38 -6.56 -9.51
C HIS A 381 14.00 -5.90 -9.60
N TRP A 382 13.55 -5.19 -8.56
CA TRP A 382 12.27 -4.48 -8.56
C TRP A 382 12.18 -3.36 -9.61
N ILE A 383 13.32 -2.86 -10.11
CA ILE A 383 13.33 -1.90 -11.20
C ILE A 383 12.71 -2.50 -12.49
N ASN A 384 12.86 -3.81 -12.72
CA ASN A 384 12.27 -4.49 -13.88
C ASN A 384 10.74 -4.53 -13.78
N SER A 385 10.21 -4.86 -12.60
CA SER A 385 8.76 -4.86 -12.35
C SER A 385 8.18 -3.45 -12.47
N PHE A 386 8.87 -2.45 -11.93
CA PHE A 386 8.50 -1.04 -12.07
C PHE A 386 8.43 -0.62 -13.53
N ASN A 387 9.49 -0.88 -14.30
CA ASN A 387 9.56 -0.50 -15.72
C ASN A 387 8.49 -1.22 -16.57
N ALA A 388 8.24 -2.52 -16.32
CA ALA A 388 7.20 -3.27 -16.99
C ALA A 388 5.81 -2.67 -16.75
N TRP A 389 5.49 -2.36 -15.50
CA TRP A 389 4.21 -1.75 -15.15
C TRP A 389 4.05 -0.34 -15.74
N MET A 390 5.11 0.49 -15.68
CA MET A 390 5.09 1.85 -16.23
C MET A 390 4.91 1.86 -17.76
N LYS A 391 5.41 0.84 -18.46
CA LYS A 391 5.23 0.69 -19.91
C LYS A 391 3.77 0.44 -20.29
N ASP A 392 3.06 -0.34 -19.48
CA ASP A 392 1.67 -0.73 -19.72
C ASP A 392 0.67 0.13 -18.94
N LEU A 393 1.13 1.29 -18.41
CA LEU A 393 0.30 2.18 -17.61
C LEU A 393 -0.89 2.69 -18.42
N ARG A 394 -2.07 2.60 -17.81
CA ARG A 394 -3.33 3.16 -18.30
C ARG A 394 -3.70 4.44 -17.57
N ASP A 395 -4.66 5.20 -18.12
CA ASP A 395 -5.24 6.33 -17.43
C ASP A 395 -5.84 5.87 -16.09
N TRP A 396 -5.54 6.60 -15.04
CA TRP A 396 -5.93 6.22 -13.68
C TRP A 396 -7.26 6.86 -13.29
N CYS A 397 -8.31 6.05 -13.11
CA CYS A 397 -9.59 6.50 -12.57
C CYS A 397 -9.44 6.93 -11.11
N ILE A 398 -9.67 8.22 -10.85
CA ILE A 398 -9.48 8.84 -9.53
C ILE A 398 -10.77 9.22 -8.80
N SER A 399 -11.93 9.12 -9.43
CA SER A 399 -13.22 9.39 -8.78
C SER A 399 -13.79 8.14 -8.10
N ARG A 400 -14.38 8.33 -6.92
CA ARG A 400 -15.04 7.28 -6.13
C ARG A 400 -16.39 7.77 -5.65
N GLN A 401 -17.40 6.92 -5.75
CA GLN A 401 -18.78 7.19 -5.32
C GLN A 401 -18.95 6.92 -3.82
N LEU A 402 -18.14 7.60 -3.02
CA LEU A 402 -18.08 7.50 -1.55
C LEU A 402 -18.47 8.82 -0.90
N TRP A 403 -18.79 8.77 0.37
CA TRP A 403 -18.99 9.97 1.19
C TRP A 403 -17.73 10.37 1.96
N TRP A 404 -16.90 9.37 2.32
CA TRP A 404 -15.66 9.55 3.06
C TRP A 404 -14.46 9.69 2.13
N GLY A 405 -13.82 10.84 2.14
CA GLY A 405 -12.62 11.14 1.36
C GLY A 405 -12.52 12.62 0.97
N HIS A 406 -11.53 12.96 0.17
CA HIS A 406 -11.34 14.30 -0.38
C HIS A 406 -12.33 14.54 -1.52
N GLN A 407 -13.32 15.39 -1.30
CA GLN A 407 -14.30 15.74 -2.33
C GLN A 407 -13.60 16.44 -3.51
N ILE A 408 -13.94 16.02 -4.72
CA ILE A 408 -13.34 16.55 -5.94
C ILE A 408 -13.62 18.06 -6.03
N PRO A 409 -12.56 18.90 -6.20
CA PRO A 409 -12.67 20.36 -6.13
C PRO A 409 -13.10 20.96 -7.48
N VAL A 410 -14.12 20.39 -8.11
CA VAL A 410 -14.73 20.86 -9.37
C VAL A 410 -16.15 21.32 -9.11
N TYR A 411 -16.52 22.39 -9.77
CA TYR A 411 -17.80 23.06 -9.58
C TYR A 411 -18.55 23.19 -10.91
N TYR A 412 -19.87 23.04 -10.87
CA TYR A 412 -20.78 23.07 -12.01
C TYR A 412 -21.81 24.16 -11.82
N CYS A 413 -21.85 25.12 -12.74
CA CYS A 413 -22.82 26.21 -12.74
C CYS A 413 -24.01 25.93 -13.68
N GLU A 414 -25.16 26.51 -13.39
CA GLU A 414 -26.34 26.48 -14.26
C GLU A 414 -26.05 27.01 -15.68
N CYS A 415 -25.07 27.91 -15.85
CA CYS A 415 -24.60 28.37 -17.17
C CYS A 415 -23.76 27.32 -17.93
N SER A 416 -23.74 26.08 -17.50
CA SER A 416 -22.94 24.98 -18.06
C SER A 416 -21.44 25.21 -18.00
N HIS A 417 -20.97 26.12 -17.14
CA HIS A 417 -19.54 26.28 -16.88
C HIS A 417 -19.05 25.30 -15.82
N GLU A 418 -17.98 24.58 -16.14
CA GLU A 418 -17.25 23.67 -15.25
C GLU A 418 -15.86 24.27 -14.97
N TRP A 419 -15.42 24.27 -13.70
CA TRP A 419 -14.09 24.72 -13.32
C TRP A 419 -13.60 24.05 -12.04
N ALA A 420 -12.28 23.87 -11.92
CA ALA A 420 -11.64 23.45 -10.70
C ALA A 420 -11.22 24.65 -9.85
N SER A 421 -11.24 24.52 -8.53
CA SER A 421 -10.80 25.59 -7.63
C SER A 421 -10.19 25.01 -6.35
N GLN A 422 -9.02 25.54 -5.96
CA GLN A 422 -8.37 25.19 -4.69
C GLN A 422 -9.16 25.70 -3.48
N HIS A 423 -9.84 26.85 -3.65
CA HIS A 423 -10.65 27.46 -2.61
C HIS A 423 -12.11 27.34 -2.94
N THR A 424 -12.97 27.30 -1.92
CA THR A 424 -14.42 27.32 -2.12
C THR A 424 -14.82 28.60 -2.85
N PRO A 425 -15.40 28.52 -4.08
CA PRO A 425 -15.75 29.71 -4.84
C PRO A 425 -16.91 30.48 -4.19
N LYS A 426 -16.92 31.79 -4.38
CA LYS A 426 -18.06 32.63 -3.96
C LYS A 426 -19.10 32.81 -5.07
N ALA A 427 -18.68 32.71 -6.33
CA ALA A 427 -19.50 32.82 -7.50
C ALA A 427 -18.87 32.13 -8.71
N CYS A 428 -19.67 31.80 -9.71
CA CYS A 428 -19.17 31.25 -10.97
C CYS A 428 -18.28 32.30 -11.69
N PRO A 429 -17.05 31.93 -12.10
CA PRO A 429 -16.14 32.87 -12.75
C PRO A 429 -16.65 33.37 -14.11
N LYS A 430 -17.56 32.63 -14.77
CA LYS A 430 -18.10 33.00 -16.08
C LYS A 430 -19.31 33.90 -16.01
N CYS A 431 -20.29 33.60 -15.15
CA CYS A 431 -21.60 34.31 -15.12
C CYS A 431 -21.89 35.01 -13.79
N GLN A 432 -20.98 34.93 -12.82
CA GLN A 432 -21.10 35.50 -11.47
C GLN A 432 -22.28 34.97 -10.64
N SER A 433 -22.98 33.92 -11.10
CA SER A 433 -24.04 33.27 -10.33
C SER A 433 -23.47 32.57 -9.10
N GLN A 434 -24.25 32.61 -8.01
CA GLN A 434 -23.95 31.83 -6.80
C GLN A 434 -24.60 30.45 -6.83
N ASN A 435 -25.38 30.13 -7.85
CA ASN A 435 -26.03 28.84 -8.01
C ASN A 435 -25.14 27.88 -8.79
N PHE A 436 -24.29 27.19 -8.05
CA PHE A 436 -23.39 26.14 -8.55
C PHE A 436 -23.28 25.01 -7.52
N LYS A 437 -22.90 23.83 -7.98
CA LYS A 437 -22.69 22.64 -7.12
C LYS A 437 -21.27 22.15 -7.25
N GLN A 438 -20.71 21.64 -6.15
CA GLN A 438 -19.46 20.89 -6.19
C GLN A 438 -19.72 19.46 -6.64
N ASP A 439 -18.75 18.85 -7.30
CA ASP A 439 -18.77 17.42 -7.65
C ASP A 439 -19.02 16.58 -6.39
N GLU A 440 -19.90 15.58 -6.47
CA GLU A 440 -20.32 14.77 -5.33
C GLU A 440 -19.33 13.65 -4.99
N ASP A 441 -18.51 13.26 -5.97
CA ASP A 441 -17.52 12.20 -5.82
C ASP A 441 -16.33 12.66 -4.97
N VAL A 442 -15.64 11.68 -4.38
CA VAL A 442 -14.37 11.88 -3.69
C VAL A 442 -13.22 11.29 -4.51
N LEU A 443 -12.01 11.72 -4.21
CA LEU A 443 -10.80 11.21 -4.83
C LEU A 443 -10.44 9.82 -4.27
N ASP A 444 -9.86 8.99 -5.12
CA ASP A 444 -9.16 7.77 -4.73
C ASP A 444 -8.16 8.07 -3.60
N THR A 445 -8.14 7.25 -2.56
CA THR A 445 -7.22 7.34 -1.43
C THR A 445 -5.77 7.50 -1.88
N TRP A 446 -5.39 6.78 -2.92
CA TRP A 446 -4.02 6.81 -3.46
C TRP A 446 -3.65 8.15 -4.12
N PHE A 447 -4.62 9.02 -4.43
CA PHE A 447 -4.34 10.36 -4.91
C PHE A 447 -3.73 11.22 -3.80
N SER A 448 -4.32 11.24 -2.62
CA SER A 448 -3.79 11.96 -1.46
C SER A 448 -2.52 11.30 -0.90
N SER A 449 -2.52 9.95 -0.79
CA SER A 449 -1.36 9.20 -0.32
C SER A 449 -0.15 9.32 -1.28
N GLY A 450 -0.41 9.54 -2.57
CA GLY A 450 0.63 9.81 -3.57
C GLY A 450 1.32 11.18 -3.43
N LEU A 451 0.79 12.08 -2.62
CA LEU A 451 1.42 13.37 -2.30
C LEU A 451 2.27 13.31 -1.02
N TRP A 452 2.25 12.19 -0.29
CA TRP A 452 2.78 12.04 1.07
C TRP A 452 4.22 12.51 1.21
N ALA A 453 5.07 12.17 0.25
CA ALA A 453 6.50 12.47 0.29
C ALA A 453 6.83 13.99 0.30
N MET A 454 5.96 14.81 -0.24
CA MET A 454 6.16 16.27 -0.33
C MET A 454 5.18 17.08 0.52
N SER A 455 3.92 16.64 0.62
CA SER A 455 2.88 17.36 1.37
C SER A 455 3.15 17.38 2.88
N THR A 456 3.70 16.30 3.43
CA THR A 456 4.13 16.25 4.84
C THR A 456 5.30 17.17 5.16
N LEU A 457 6.05 17.60 4.14
CA LEU A 457 7.14 18.59 4.24
C LEU A 457 6.68 20.01 3.89
N GLY A 458 5.38 20.23 3.77
CA GLY A 458 4.78 21.55 3.59
C GLY A 458 4.40 21.95 2.17
N TRP A 459 4.68 21.12 1.14
CA TRP A 459 4.26 21.44 -0.21
C TRP A 459 2.72 21.54 -0.30
N GLY A 460 2.24 22.56 -1.01
CA GLY A 460 0.82 22.78 -1.22
C GLY A 460 0.07 23.40 -0.05
N ASN A 461 0.79 23.85 0.96
CA ASN A 461 0.20 24.35 2.19
C ASN A 461 0.75 25.74 2.60
N GLU A 462 0.41 26.75 1.83
CA GLU A 462 0.88 28.13 1.99
C GLU A 462 0.49 28.77 3.34
N ASN A 463 -0.55 28.27 4.02
CA ASN A 463 -1.07 28.81 5.28
C ASN A 463 -0.66 28.02 6.53
N TRP A 464 0.13 26.97 6.38
CA TRP A 464 0.37 26.00 7.45
C TRP A 464 1.42 26.41 8.48
N GLY A 465 2.17 27.43 8.20
CA GLY A 465 3.12 28.04 9.15
C GLY A 465 2.49 28.60 10.42
N LYS A 466 1.17 28.69 10.51
CA LYS A 466 0.45 29.14 11.72
C LYS A 466 0.50 28.12 12.85
N ASP A 467 0.52 26.82 12.54
CA ASP A 467 0.47 25.73 13.53
C ASP A 467 1.86 25.16 13.88
N LYS A 468 2.94 25.67 13.30
CA LYS A 468 4.34 25.34 13.61
C LYS A 468 4.76 23.86 13.48
N ILE A 469 4.03 23.04 12.73
CA ILE A 469 4.33 21.60 12.59
C ILE A 469 5.48 21.37 11.62
N TRP A 470 5.71 22.26 10.66
CA TRP A 470 6.81 22.23 9.71
C TRP A 470 7.45 23.62 9.54
N SER A 471 8.65 23.65 8.96
CA SER A 471 9.32 24.90 8.61
C SER A 471 9.48 25.01 7.09
N GLU A 472 9.64 26.23 6.56
CA GLU A 472 9.93 26.46 5.14
C GLU A 472 11.23 25.77 4.67
N LYS A 473 12.10 25.39 5.62
CA LYS A 473 13.32 24.66 5.33
C LYS A 473 13.12 23.16 5.17
N ASP A 474 12.01 22.59 5.65
CA ASP A 474 11.81 21.14 5.68
C ASP A 474 11.84 20.51 4.29
N LEU A 475 11.19 21.15 3.31
CA LEU A 475 11.24 20.67 1.93
C LEU A 475 12.66 20.73 1.37
N LYS A 476 13.45 21.77 1.72
CA LYS A 476 14.84 21.92 1.30
C LYS A 476 15.77 20.90 1.98
N ASP A 477 15.57 20.66 3.28
CA ASP A 477 16.45 19.81 4.08
C ASP A 477 16.16 18.31 3.88
N PHE A 478 14.88 17.94 3.64
CA PHE A 478 14.41 16.56 3.68
C PHE A 478 13.83 16.02 2.36
N TYR A 479 13.73 16.85 1.32
CA TYR A 479 13.28 16.40 0.01
C TYR A 479 14.44 16.46 -1.02
N PRO A 480 14.68 15.41 -1.81
CA PRO A 480 14.03 14.10 -1.75
C PRO A 480 14.34 13.35 -0.45
N ASN A 481 13.38 12.53 0.00
CA ASN A 481 13.58 11.69 1.16
C ASN A 481 14.77 10.75 0.96
N SER A 482 15.52 10.49 2.01
CA SER A 482 16.73 9.66 1.93
C SER A 482 16.44 8.21 1.60
N LEU A 483 15.36 7.67 2.19
CA LEU A 483 14.99 6.26 2.10
C LEU A 483 13.47 6.09 2.21
N LEU A 484 12.90 5.23 1.39
CA LEU A 484 11.58 4.66 1.58
C LEU A 484 11.72 3.17 1.91
N ILE A 485 11.06 2.70 2.96
CA ILE A 485 10.91 1.26 3.26
C ILE A 485 9.42 0.94 3.26
N THR A 486 9.00 -0.01 2.43
CA THR A 486 7.62 -0.47 2.35
C THR A 486 7.53 -1.90 1.81
N GLY A 487 6.34 -2.52 1.90
CA GLY A 487 6.07 -3.79 1.25
C GLY A 487 6.06 -3.67 -0.27
N PHE A 488 6.52 -4.71 -0.97
CA PHE A 488 6.51 -4.71 -2.44
C PHE A 488 5.09 -4.67 -3.03
N ASP A 489 4.10 -5.13 -2.29
CA ASP A 489 2.70 -5.21 -2.68
C ASP A 489 2.03 -3.85 -2.95
N ILE A 490 2.61 -2.76 -2.41
CA ILE A 490 2.15 -1.40 -2.67
C ILE A 490 3.10 -0.60 -3.57
N LEU A 491 4.00 -1.26 -4.30
CA LEU A 491 4.90 -0.61 -5.27
C LEU A 491 4.12 0.21 -6.29
N PHE A 492 3.06 -0.36 -6.88
CA PHE A 492 2.27 0.31 -7.91
C PHE A 492 1.16 1.19 -7.35
N PHE A 493 0.59 0.79 -6.21
CA PHE A 493 -0.46 1.56 -5.55
C PHE A 493 0.05 2.87 -4.97
N TRP A 494 1.25 2.86 -4.39
CA TRP A 494 1.76 3.98 -3.62
C TRP A 494 3.08 4.54 -4.13
N VAL A 495 4.12 3.71 -4.27
CA VAL A 495 5.46 4.18 -4.61
C VAL A 495 5.48 4.84 -5.98
N ALA A 496 4.99 4.16 -7.03
CA ALA A 496 4.95 4.70 -8.37
C ALA A 496 4.11 5.99 -8.45
N ARG A 497 2.98 6.04 -7.73
CA ARG A 497 2.11 7.22 -7.68
C ARG A 497 2.76 8.41 -6.97
N MET A 498 3.50 8.18 -5.88
CA MET A 498 4.32 9.23 -5.29
C MET A 498 5.37 9.73 -6.27
N MET A 499 6.00 8.85 -7.04
CA MET A 499 7.03 9.24 -8.00
C MET A 499 6.48 10.17 -9.09
N PHE A 500 5.42 9.78 -9.80
CA PHE A 500 4.93 10.63 -10.88
C PHE A 500 4.16 11.87 -10.42
N GLN A 501 3.51 11.86 -9.27
CA GLN A 501 2.94 13.09 -8.71
C GLN A 501 4.03 14.08 -8.27
N SER A 502 5.10 13.57 -7.65
CA SER A 502 6.22 14.39 -7.21
C SER A 502 7.02 14.98 -8.38
N THR A 503 7.31 14.20 -9.43
CA THR A 503 7.99 14.73 -10.62
C THR A 503 7.15 15.79 -11.33
N ASN A 504 5.83 15.58 -11.42
CA ASN A 504 4.95 16.59 -12.01
C ASN A 504 4.90 17.90 -11.20
N ALA A 505 5.00 17.82 -9.87
CA ALA A 505 4.90 18.98 -8.98
C ALA A 505 6.25 19.68 -8.72
N LEU A 506 7.33 18.92 -8.57
CA LEU A 506 8.64 19.40 -8.14
C LEU A 506 9.78 19.09 -9.11
N HIS A 507 9.50 18.44 -10.24
CA HIS A 507 10.50 18.01 -11.22
C HIS A 507 11.65 17.18 -10.61
N GLN A 508 11.37 16.43 -9.56
CA GLN A 508 12.33 15.62 -8.83
C GLN A 508 11.66 14.37 -8.25
N LEU A 509 12.35 13.23 -8.32
CA LEU A 509 11.89 11.99 -7.68
C LEU A 509 11.85 12.15 -6.14
N PRO A 510 10.89 11.52 -5.46
CA PRO A 510 10.67 11.73 -4.02
C PRO A 510 11.65 10.99 -3.12
N PHE A 511 12.37 9.98 -3.62
CA PHE A 511 13.23 9.11 -2.83
C PHE A 511 14.58 8.90 -3.51
N LYS A 512 15.66 8.89 -2.73
CA LYS A 512 17.00 8.47 -3.21
C LYS A 512 17.07 6.95 -3.30
N ASP A 513 16.68 6.27 -2.22
CA ASP A 513 16.68 4.82 -2.12
C ASP A 513 15.28 4.31 -1.79
N ILE A 514 14.88 3.19 -2.41
CA ILE A 514 13.59 2.53 -2.22
C ILE A 514 13.86 1.07 -1.86
N TYR A 515 13.59 0.70 -0.61
CA TYR A 515 13.69 -0.66 -0.12
C TYR A 515 12.31 -1.31 -0.08
N LEU A 516 12.14 -2.40 -0.82
CA LEU A 516 10.90 -3.16 -0.90
C LEU A 516 11.08 -4.50 -0.18
N HIS A 517 10.48 -4.61 1.00
CA HIS A 517 10.53 -5.87 1.75
C HIS A 517 9.46 -6.85 1.28
N ALA A 518 9.69 -8.14 1.53
CA ALA A 518 8.76 -9.20 1.25
C ALA A 518 7.63 -9.26 2.31
N LEU A 519 6.60 -10.06 2.03
CA LEU A 519 5.48 -10.24 2.94
C LEU A 519 5.83 -11.19 4.09
N VAL A 520 5.25 -10.93 5.25
CA VAL A 520 5.30 -11.87 6.38
C VAL A 520 4.23 -12.94 6.17
N LYS A 521 4.66 -14.19 6.19
CA LYS A 521 3.82 -15.37 6.05
C LYS A 521 3.77 -16.16 7.37
N ASP A 522 2.76 -17.00 7.52
CA ASP A 522 2.69 -17.93 8.65
C ASP A 522 3.77 -19.03 8.56
N GLU A 523 3.84 -19.89 9.57
CA GLU A 523 4.81 -20.98 9.63
C GLU A 523 4.71 -21.95 8.43
N GLN A 524 3.51 -22.12 7.87
CA GLN A 524 3.26 -22.94 6.70
C GLN A 524 3.56 -22.21 5.39
N GLY A 525 3.99 -20.95 5.43
CA GLY A 525 4.31 -20.14 4.27
C GLY A 525 3.07 -19.57 3.55
N ARG A 526 1.90 -19.54 4.19
CA ARG A 526 0.65 -18.97 3.65
C ARG A 526 0.58 -17.47 3.94
N LYS A 527 -0.01 -16.72 3.02
CA LYS A 527 -0.34 -15.31 3.24
C LYS A 527 -1.28 -15.19 4.45
N MET A 528 -0.98 -14.26 5.35
CA MET A 528 -1.84 -13.97 6.49
C MET A 528 -3.10 -13.25 6.03
N SER A 529 -4.26 -13.72 6.47
CA SER A 529 -5.55 -13.06 6.24
C SER A 529 -6.51 -13.28 7.41
N LYS A 530 -7.41 -12.33 7.63
CA LYS A 530 -8.45 -12.45 8.66
C LYS A 530 -9.38 -13.64 8.41
N SER A 531 -9.65 -13.97 7.15
CA SER A 531 -10.48 -15.09 6.76
C SER A 531 -9.87 -16.46 7.07
N LEU A 532 -8.52 -16.57 7.06
CA LEU A 532 -7.79 -17.78 7.44
C LEU A 532 -7.54 -17.87 8.95
N GLY A 533 -7.80 -16.79 9.72
CA GLY A 533 -7.53 -16.75 11.15
C GLY A 533 -6.05 -16.87 11.55
N ASN A 534 -5.13 -16.62 10.62
CA ASN A 534 -3.69 -16.77 10.80
C ASN A 534 -2.94 -15.43 10.93
N VAL A 535 -3.67 -14.33 11.15
CA VAL A 535 -3.08 -13.00 11.37
C VAL A 535 -2.45 -12.95 12.75
N ILE A 536 -1.16 -12.58 12.81
CA ILE A 536 -0.42 -12.38 14.06
C ILE A 536 -0.56 -10.91 14.47
N ASP A 537 -1.10 -10.69 15.68
CA ASP A 537 -1.10 -9.37 16.32
C ASP A 537 0.26 -9.12 16.96
N PRO A 538 1.00 -8.07 16.56
CA PRO A 538 2.29 -7.77 17.17
C PRO A 538 2.20 -7.52 18.69
N ASN A 539 1.09 -6.98 19.19
CA ASN A 539 0.91 -6.74 20.61
C ASN A 539 0.84 -8.05 21.43
N GLU A 540 0.21 -9.09 20.89
CA GLU A 540 0.19 -10.40 21.56
C GLU A 540 1.61 -10.98 21.64
N SER A 541 2.37 -10.89 20.55
CA SER A 541 3.80 -11.31 20.56
C SER A 541 4.63 -10.50 21.55
N ILE A 542 4.41 -9.19 21.64
CA ILE A 542 5.13 -8.32 22.61
C ILE A 542 4.73 -8.66 24.04
N LYS A 543 3.46 -8.92 24.33
CA LYS A 543 3.01 -9.33 25.66
C LYS A 543 3.63 -10.65 26.10
N GLU A 544 3.79 -11.60 25.19
CA GLU A 544 4.38 -12.90 25.49
C GLU A 544 5.90 -12.81 25.64
N TYR A 545 6.57 -12.13 24.71
CA TYR A 545 8.04 -12.10 24.62
C TYR A 545 8.63 -10.75 25.09
N SER A 546 8.58 -9.73 24.31
CA SER A 546 8.89 -8.30 24.49
C SER A 546 9.00 -7.60 23.13
N ALA A 547 9.04 -6.26 23.11
CA ALA A 547 9.25 -5.51 21.86
C ALA A 547 10.62 -5.80 21.26
N ASP A 548 11.69 -5.83 22.07
CA ASP A 548 13.05 -6.10 21.61
C ASP A 548 13.18 -7.47 20.95
N ILE A 549 12.54 -8.51 21.52
CA ILE A 549 12.56 -9.86 20.95
C ILE A 549 11.87 -9.90 19.60
N LEU A 550 10.69 -9.27 19.49
CA LEU A 550 9.98 -9.21 18.22
C LEU A 550 10.79 -8.44 17.16
N ARG A 551 11.31 -7.26 17.49
CA ARG A 551 12.10 -6.41 16.59
C ARG A 551 13.32 -7.13 16.05
N PHE A 552 14.12 -7.75 16.93
CA PHE A 552 15.32 -8.46 16.52
C PHE A 552 14.99 -9.70 15.68
N THR A 553 13.91 -10.42 16.02
CA THR A 553 13.43 -11.56 15.22
C THR A 553 13.04 -11.13 13.81
N LEU A 554 12.28 -10.03 13.69
CA LEU A 554 11.89 -9.49 12.38
C LEU A 554 13.11 -9.06 11.56
N ALA A 555 14.11 -8.43 12.19
CA ALA A 555 15.35 -8.05 11.52
C ALA A 555 16.16 -9.28 11.05
N LEU A 556 16.29 -10.32 11.87
CA LEU A 556 16.95 -11.58 11.51
C LEU A 556 16.29 -12.26 10.30
N LEU A 557 14.98 -12.13 10.16
CA LEU A 557 14.22 -12.76 9.09
C LEU A 557 14.12 -11.90 7.83
N ALA A 558 14.50 -10.62 7.89
CA ALA A 558 14.38 -9.66 6.79
C ALA A 558 15.48 -9.83 5.73
N ILE A 559 15.48 -10.97 5.05
CA ILE A 559 16.38 -11.27 3.92
C ILE A 559 15.84 -10.58 2.68
N GLN A 560 16.66 -9.82 1.97
CA GLN A 560 16.27 -9.14 0.75
C GLN A 560 15.71 -10.14 -0.29
N GLY A 561 14.50 -9.84 -0.79
CA GLY A 561 13.86 -10.61 -1.87
C GLY A 561 13.31 -11.97 -1.46
N ARG A 562 13.25 -12.29 -0.18
CA ARG A 562 12.69 -13.55 0.32
C ARG A 562 11.53 -13.34 1.28
N ASP A 563 10.50 -14.18 1.15
CA ASP A 563 9.38 -14.19 2.08
C ASP A 563 9.83 -14.49 3.50
N ILE A 564 9.20 -13.80 4.45
CA ILE A 564 9.52 -13.89 5.87
C ILE A 564 8.54 -14.86 6.52
N LYS A 565 9.05 -15.96 7.08
CA LYS A 565 8.27 -16.93 7.84
C LYS A 565 8.51 -16.70 9.34
N LEU A 566 7.52 -16.11 10.01
CA LEU A 566 7.58 -15.91 11.45
C LEU A 566 7.09 -17.18 12.17
N SER A 567 7.88 -17.69 13.10
CA SER A 567 7.56 -18.84 13.93
C SER A 567 7.90 -18.60 15.40
N ASN A 568 7.23 -19.33 16.30
CA ASN A 568 7.54 -19.30 17.73
C ASN A 568 8.97 -19.72 18.03
N ASP A 569 9.53 -20.69 17.30
CA ASP A 569 10.91 -21.13 17.49
C ASP A 569 11.91 -20.00 17.27
N LYS A 570 11.66 -19.11 16.33
CA LYS A 570 12.49 -17.94 16.08
C LYS A 570 12.42 -16.92 17.22
N LEU A 571 11.23 -16.67 17.74
CA LEU A 571 11.03 -15.82 18.91
C LEU A 571 11.73 -16.40 20.15
N LEU A 572 11.62 -17.71 20.36
CA LEU A 572 12.34 -18.43 21.45
C LEU A 572 13.84 -18.36 21.29
N GLN A 573 14.38 -18.48 20.09
CA GLN A 573 15.80 -18.31 19.79
C GLN A 573 16.30 -16.93 20.26
N VAL A 574 15.59 -15.88 19.91
CA VAL A 574 15.94 -14.50 20.28
C VAL A 574 15.74 -14.26 21.79
N ARG A 575 14.71 -14.86 22.40
CA ARG A 575 14.56 -14.83 23.88
C ARG A 575 15.78 -15.43 24.58
N ASN A 576 16.30 -16.57 24.08
CA ASN A 576 17.50 -17.18 24.64
C ASN A 576 18.74 -16.29 24.46
N PHE A 577 18.83 -15.60 23.31
CA PHE A 577 19.87 -14.60 23.08
C PHE A 577 19.77 -13.44 24.10
N THR A 578 18.55 -12.90 24.31
CA THR A 578 18.31 -11.86 25.31
C THR A 578 18.74 -12.29 26.72
N ASN A 579 18.38 -13.50 27.11
CA ASN A 579 18.80 -14.07 28.42
C ASN A 579 20.32 -14.23 28.51
N LYS A 580 20.97 -14.60 27.42
CA LYS A 580 22.45 -14.82 27.41
C LYS A 580 23.18 -13.49 27.63
N ILE A 581 22.79 -12.42 26.94
CA ILE A 581 23.42 -11.09 27.14
C ILE A 581 23.12 -10.51 28.54
N TYR A 582 21.90 -10.75 29.06
CA TYR A 582 21.54 -10.36 30.42
C TYR A 582 22.43 -11.09 31.46
N ASN A 583 22.63 -12.38 31.30
CA ASN A 583 23.49 -13.19 32.21
C ASN A 583 24.95 -12.80 32.08
N ALA A 584 25.43 -12.47 30.88
CA ALA A 584 26.78 -11.93 30.70
C ALA A 584 27.00 -10.63 31.47
N THR A 585 26.03 -9.72 31.43
CA THR A 585 26.05 -8.50 32.24
C THR A 585 26.10 -8.76 33.72
N ASN A 586 25.29 -9.72 34.23
CA ASN A 586 25.33 -10.11 35.65
C ASN A 586 26.69 -10.68 36.06
N TYR A 587 27.30 -11.51 35.19
CA TYR A 587 28.65 -12.04 35.46
C TYR A 587 29.69 -10.92 35.56
N LEU A 588 29.65 -9.94 34.64
CA LEU A 588 30.54 -8.78 34.66
C LEU A 588 30.36 -8.00 35.96
N LEU A 589 29.14 -7.71 36.38
CA LEU A 589 28.82 -6.98 37.60
C LEU A 589 29.11 -7.71 38.90
N LEU A 590 29.26 -9.07 38.88
CA LEU A 590 29.72 -9.84 40.02
C LEU A 590 31.23 -9.65 40.31
N ASN A 591 31.98 -9.19 39.30
CA ASN A 591 33.42 -9.00 39.39
C ASN A 591 33.83 -7.52 39.50
N GLU A 592 33.06 -6.61 38.93
CA GLU A 592 33.30 -5.16 38.95
C GLU A 592 31.96 -4.42 39.12
N SER A 593 31.94 -3.37 39.95
CA SER A 593 30.71 -2.60 40.25
C SER A 593 30.26 -1.70 39.12
N LYS A 594 31.17 -1.21 38.28
CA LYS A 594 30.93 -0.38 37.13
C LYS A 594 32.05 -0.48 36.10
N PHE A 595 31.74 -0.06 34.86
CA PHE A 595 32.70 -0.09 33.76
C PHE A 595 32.83 1.29 33.14
N GLU A 596 34.05 1.70 32.87
CA GLU A 596 34.36 2.96 32.17
C GLU A 596 34.04 2.86 30.70
N ASP A 597 33.93 4.01 30.02
CA ASP A 597 33.80 4.03 28.59
C ASP A 597 35.09 3.57 27.93
N LEU A 598 34.95 2.86 26.80
CA LEU A 598 36.08 2.18 26.15
C LEU A 598 37.18 3.14 25.71
N GLU A 599 36.81 4.40 25.37
CA GLU A 599 37.77 5.48 25.03
C GLU A 599 38.66 5.92 26.18
N ASN A 600 38.24 5.65 27.43
CA ASN A 600 38.94 6.10 28.64
C ASN A 600 39.84 5.00 29.25
N ILE A 601 39.92 3.85 28.60
CA ILE A 601 40.73 2.71 29.09
C ILE A 601 41.82 2.30 28.09
N THR A 602 42.89 1.68 28.65
CA THR A 602 43.91 1.04 27.84
C THR A 602 43.76 -0.49 28.00
N LEU A 603 43.73 -1.22 26.90
CA LEU A 603 43.63 -2.67 26.91
C LEU A 603 45.03 -3.30 27.12
N HIS A 604 45.17 -4.07 28.19
CA HIS A 604 46.41 -4.78 28.56
C HIS A 604 46.29 -6.28 28.33
N SER A 605 45.12 -6.85 28.64
CA SER A 605 44.86 -8.29 28.48
C SER A 605 44.85 -8.68 27.00
N GLU A 606 45.53 -9.77 26.67
CA GLU A 606 45.50 -10.31 25.30
C GLU A 606 44.12 -10.81 24.92
N LEU A 607 43.35 -11.34 25.87
CA LEU A 607 41.98 -11.73 25.68
C LEU A 607 41.12 -10.49 25.33
N ALA A 608 41.25 -9.40 26.07
CA ALA A 608 40.49 -8.16 25.79
C ALA A 608 40.88 -7.58 24.44
N LYS A 609 42.13 -7.56 24.04
CA LYS A 609 42.61 -7.12 22.73
C LYS A 609 42.00 -7.98 21.60
N TYR A 610 41.95 -9.32 21.80
CA TYR A 610 41.32 -10.22 20.84
C TYR A 610 39.82 -9.92 20.67
N ILE A 611 39.07 -9.83 21.77
CA ILE A 611 37.64 -9.53 21.75
C ILE A 611 37.39 -8.14 21.18
N TYR A 612 38.23 -7.15 21.45
CA TYR A 612 38.16 -5.82 20.88
C TYR A 612 38.35 -5.85 19.36
N THR A 613 39.27 -6.64 18.82
CA THR A 613 39.45 -6.81 17.39
C THR A 613 38.21 -7.43 16.74
N LYS A 614 37.57 -8.41 17.39
CA LYS A 614 36.28 -8.96 16.96
C LYS A 614 35.19 -7.92 16.99
N PHE A 615 35.13 -7.09 18.01
CA PHE A 615 34.18 -5.98 18.12
C PHE A 615 34.35 -4.94 16.99
N GLN A 616 35.59 -4.54 16.69
CA GLN A 616 35.87 -3.63 15.60
C GLN A 616 35.39 -4.17 14.23
N THR A 617 35.61 -5.47 14.00
CA THR A 617 35.11 -6.19 12.83
C THR A 617 33.59 -6.16 12.81
N CYS A 618 32.94 -6.45 13.93
CA CYS A 618 31.48 -6.38 14.06
C CYS A 618 30.94 -4.98 13.75
N VAL A 619 31.55 -3.93 14.28
CA VAL A 619 31.15 -2.54 14.00
C VAL A 619 31.20 -2.25 12.51
N LYS A 620 32.32 -2.61 11.86
CA LYS A 620 32.50 -2.40 10.43
C LYS A 620 31.41 -3.12 9.63
N ASP A 621 31.21 -4.40 9.90
CA ASP A 621 30.30 -5.26 9.14
C ASP A 621 28.83 -4.86 9.35
N VAL A 622 28.44 -4.50 10.59
CA VAL A 622 27.08 -4.00 10.89
C VAL A 622 26.81 -2.69 10.15
N ARG A 623 27.73 -1.74 10.17
CA ARG A 623 27.59 -0.47 9.46
C ARG A 623 27.48 -0.68 7.96
N GLU A 624 28.38 -1.49 7.36
CA GLU A 624 28.34 -1.82 5.93
C GLU A 624 27.03 -2.51 5.54
N ASN A 625 26.53 -3.42 6.36
CA ASN A 625 25.27 -4.11 6.12
C ASN A 625 24.07 -3.15 6.20
N LEU A 626 24.02 -2.25 7.19
CA LEU A 626 22.95 -1.25 7.31
C LEU A 626 22.97 -0.24 6.17
N ASP A 627 24.15 0.24 5.76
CA ASP A 627 24.28 1.17 4.62
C ASP A 627 23.86 0.54 3.28
N ASN A 628 23.85 -0.80 3.19
CA ASN A 628 23.33 -1.56 2.05
C ASN A 628 21.95 -2.20 2.31
N TYR A 629 21.26 -1.82 3.38
CA TYR A 629 19.94 -2.33 3.77
C TYR A 629 19.87 -3.86 3.92
N ARG A 630 20.98 -4.50 4.32
CA ARG A 630 21.08 -5.94 4.60
C ARG A 630 20.80 -6.17 6.08
N PHE A 631 19.56 -5.96 6.50
CA PHE A 631 19.15 -6.00 7.91
C PHE A 631 19.43 -7.35 8.57
N ASN A 632 19.15 -8.45 7.86
CA ASN A 632 19.38 -9.78 8.39
C ASN A 632 20.88 -10.06 8.63
N ASP A 633 21.76 -9.61 7.74
CA ASP A 633 23.20 -9.78 7.87
C ASP A 633 23.74 -8.95 9.04
N ALA A 634 23.26 -7.72 9.20
CA ALA A 634 23.59 -6.87 10.34
C ALA A 634 23.16 -7.52 11.67
N ALA A 635 21.93 -8.02 11.74
CA ALA A 635 21.43 -8.71 12.94
C ALA A 635 22.18 -10.01 13.23
N ASN A 636 22.51 -10.83 12.22
CA ASN A 636 23.31 -12.03 12.38
C ASN A 636 24.74 -11.71 12.84
N THR A 637 25.35 -10.64 12.35
CA THR A 637 26.67 -10.17 12.79
C THR A 637 26.67 -9.81 14.28
N LEU A 638 25.63 -9.08 14.73
CA LEU A 638 25.44 -8.78 16.15
C LEU A 638 25.23 -10.05 16.98
N TYR A 639 24.36 -10.95 16.53
CA TYR A 639 24.07 -12.21 17.21
C TYR A 639 25.36 -13.02 17.41
N LYS A 640 26.17 -13.17 16.35
CA LYS A 640 27.42 -13.90 16.38
C LYS A 640 28.43 -13.27 17.34
N PHE A 641 28.62 -11.94 17.28
CA PHE A 641 29.54 -11.27 18.20
C PHE A 641 29.14 -11.47 19.65
N PHE A 642 27.89 -11.20 20.03
CA PHE A 642 27.45 -11.33 21.42
C PHE A 642 27.43 -12.78 21.91
N TRP A 643 26.92 -13.69 21.09
CA TRP A 643 26.79 -15.10 21.49
C TRP A 643 28.10 -15.84 21.44
N ASP A 644 28.76 -15.91 20.29
CA ASP A 644 29.93 -16.71 20.05
C ASP A 644 31.22 -16.04 20.58
N ASP A 645 31.52 -14.83 20.00
CA ASP A 645 32.82 -14.19 20.29
C ASP A 645 32.88 -13.69 21.74
N PHE A 646 31.86 -12.99 22.22
CA PHE A 646 31.87 -12.40 23.55
C PHE A 646 31.51 -13.40 24.65
N CYS A 647 30.34 -14.06 24.57
CA CYS A 647 29.88 -14.94 25.63
C CYS A 647 30.65 -16.28 25.67
N ASP A 648 30.71 -17.00 24.53
CA ASP A 648 31.30 -18.35 24.52
C ASP A 648 32.84 -18.31 24.63
N TRP A 649 33.50 -17.29 24.12
CA TRP A 649 34.95 -17.12 24.26
C TRP A 649 35.32 -16.09 25.32
N GLY A 650 34.88 -14.84 25.21
CA GLY A 650 35.29 -13.75 26.11
C GLY A 650 34.96 -14.04 27.57
N ILE A 651 33.70 -14.33 27.89
CA ILE A 651 33.26 -14.63 29.26
C ILE A 651 33.87 -15.92 29.76
N GLU A 652 33.90 -17.01 28.98
CA GLU A 652 34.44 -18.28 29.46
C GLU A 652 35.93 -18.20 29.74
N LEU A 653 36.72 -17.60 28.86
CA LEU A 653 38.17 -17.45 29.10
C LEU A 653 38.47 -16.45 30.22
N SER A 654 37.65 -15.43 30.45
CA SER A 654 37.84 -14.50 31.58
C SER A 654 37.68 -15.13 32.94
N LYS A 655 37.09 -16.33 33.06
CA LYS A 655 37.03 -17.09 34.32
C LYS A 655 38.41 -17.53 34.77
N ALA A 656 39.31 -17.81 33.81
CA ALA A 656 40.71 -18.13 34.08
C ALA A 656 41.59 -16.86 34.18
N GLU A 657 41.23 -15.76 33.52
CA GLU A 657 41.96 -14.49 33.50
C GLU A 657 41.09 -13.36 34.07
N LYS A 658 40.87 -13.34 35.38
CA LYS A 658 40.00 -12.37 36.06
C LYS A 658 40.37 -10.89 35.80
N SER A 659 41.66 -10.61 35.58
CA SER A 659 42.14 -9.28 35.26
C SER A 659 41.56 -8.69 33.97
N SER A 660 41.11 -9.54 33.02
CA SER A 660 40.50 -9.11 31.77
C SER A 660 39.06 -8.59 31.91
N VAL A 661 38.37 -8.91 33.00
CA VAL A 661 36.92 -8.64 33.17
C VAL A 661 36.62 -7.13 33.08
N LYS A 662 37.46 -6.27 33.66
CA LYS A 662 37.27 -4.82 33.60
C LYS A 662 37.28 -4.31 32.13
N GLU A 663 38.26 -4.76 31.37
CA GLU A 663 38.41 -4.36 29.96
C GLU A 663 37.29 -4.94 29.08
N LEU A 664 36.94 -6.23 29.30
CA LEU A 664 35.81 -6.87 28.59
C LEU A 664 34.48 -6.19 28.88
N GLY A 665 34.24 -5.77 30.13
CA GLY A 665 33.01 -5.03 30.46
C GLY A 665 32.89 -3.70 29.76
N SER A 666 33.99 -2.97 29.56
CA SER A 666 34.01 -1.72 28.78
C SER A 666 33.75 -1.99 27.29
N ILE A 667 34.31 -3.07 26.73
CA ILE A 667 33.99 -3.51 25.35
C ILE A 667 32.53 -3.86 25.21
N PHE A 668 31.97 -4.63 26.16
CA PHE A 668 30.56 -5.02 26.15
C PHE A 668 29.61 -3.84 26.25
N LYS A 669 29.92 -2.88 27.12
CA LYS A 669 29.17 -1.63 27.27
C LYS A 669 29.13 -0.86 25.96
N GLU A 670 30.23 -0.79 25.24
CA GLU A 670 30.26 -0.11 23.91
C GLU A 670 29.48 -0.92 22.87
N ALA A 671 29.56 -2.24 22.90
CA ALA A 671 28.80 -3.10 21.99
C ALA A 671 27.27 -2.97 22.16
N LEU A 672 26.79 -2.70 23.39
CA LEU A 672 25.36 -2.41 23.61
C LEU A 672 24.84 -1.22 22.83
N LYS A 673 25.69 -0.19 22.57
CA LYS A 673 25.33 0.91 21.71
C LYS A 673 25.06 0.46 20.27
N LEU A 674 25.90 -0.48 19.76
CA LEU A 674 25.70 -1.05 18.41
C LEU A 674 24.43 -1.91 18.31
N LEU A 675 24.03 -2.56 19.43
CA LEU A 675 22.81 -3.35 19.52
C LEU A 675 21.53 -2.48 19.60
N ASN A 676 21.64 -1.24 20.12
CA ASN A 676 20.50 -0.38 20.43
C ASN A 676 19.51 -0.17 19.27
N PRO A 677 19.92 0.04 18.01
CA PRO A 677 18.97 0.18 16.90
C PRO A 677 18.02 -1.01 16.76
N PHE A 678 18.46 -2.21 17.10
CA PHE A 678 17.70 -3.45 16.96
C PHE A 678 16.91 -3.80 18.22
N MET A 679 17.52 -3.66 19.40
CA MET A 679 17.00 -4.03 20.71
C MET A 679 17.15 -2.84 21.68
N PRO A 680 16.37 -1.77 21.51
CA PRO A 680 16.61 -0.50 22.20
C PRO A 680 16.47 -0.58 23.72
N PHE A 681 15.56 -1.39 24.23
CA PHE A 681 15.20 -1.34 25.65
C PHE A 681 16.18 -2.13 26.52
N ILE A 682 16.49 -3.37 26.14
CA ILE A 682 17.45 -4.14 26.91
C ILE A 682 18.86 -3.57 26.80
N SER A 683 19.26 -3.08 25.63
CA SER A 683 20.59 -2.47 25.48
C SER A 683 20.74 -1.22 26.35
N GLU A 684 19.74 -0.37 26.43
CA GLU A 684 19.71 0.82 27.29
C GLU A 684 19.75 0.42 28.76
N TYR A 685 18.90 -0.52 29.16
CA TYR A 685 18.86 -1.03 30.53
C TYR A 685 20.21 -1.59 30.99
N LEU A 686 20.82 -2.44 30.16
CA LEU A 686 22.11 -3.06 30.51
C LEU A 686 23.29 -2.05 30.49
N TYR A 687 23.23 -1.06 29.57
CA TYR A 687 24.20 0.02 29.52
C TYR A 687 24.19 0.83 30.83
N HIS A 688 23.02 1.21 31.32
CA HIS A 688 22.89 1.93 32.57
C HIS A 688 23.34 1.11 33.77
N LYS A 689 23.04 -0.20 33.82
CA LYS A 689 23.54 -1.08 34.84
C LYS A 689 25.07 -1.15 34.88
N LEU A 690 25.71 -1.25 33.72
CA LEU A 690 27.18 -1.34 33.61
C LEU A 690 27.85 0.01 33.92
N SER A 691 27.16 1.11 33.75
CA SER A 691 27.63 2.49 34.01
C SER A 691 27.37 2.94 35.45
N ASP A 692 26.60 2.18 36.24
CA ASP A 692 26.09 2.58 37.56
C ASP A 692 25.32 3.91 37.47
N THR A 693 24.42 4.02 36.49
CA THR A 693 23.58 5.17 36.21
C THR A 693 22.11 4.74 36.05
N GLU A 694 21.21 5.71 36.07
CA GLU A 694 19.80 5.49 35.79
C GLU A 694 19.39 6.29 34.55
N LEU A 695 18.42 5.80 33.81
CA LEU A 695 17.76 6.58 32.78
C LEU A 695 16.88 7.63 33.47
N LYS A 696 17.38 8.87 33.53
CA LYS A 696 16.69 9.99 34.21
C LYS A 696 15.95 10.87 33.24
#